data_dd8ff8405c402a0cc78c4365687930ed
#
_entry.id   dd8ff8405c402a0cc78c4365687930ed
#
_cell.length_a   1.000
_cell.length_b   1.000
_cell.length_c   1.000
_cell.angle_alpha   90.00
_cell.angle_beta   90.00
_cell.angle_gamma   90.00
#
_symmetry.space_group_name_H-M   'P 1'
#
loop_
_entity.id
_entity.type
_entity.pdbx_description
1 polymer ?
#
loop_
_entity_poly.entity_id
_entity_poly.type
_entity_poly.pdbx_seq_one_letter_code
_entity_poly.pdbx_strand_id
1 'polypeptide(L)'
;MKPHRRALATAATALALAATALGTVPAFAAGASNGASNGASDGAAKNVDYLGRTFSIPADWPVIDLSDDPRTCVRFDRHALYLGTPGADQDCPSHVIGRTEALLVQPAAGEPAGTTVNATGREIAAADGTVRITAAYDTDQALVTGILTGAAIPAKAPAKAATLGARALTTAAVPATSTNYTGKGFDACAAPSSSLMAGWMADSPYRAVGIYIGGSNRGCAQPNLTPGWVSQQAAAGWHFMPLYVGPQAAGISSPVGQGAAAADDAINNAVALGFGPGSVLYYDMEAYSPSYSSKVLAFESAWTERLHARGYLSAIYSSSDSGIADLANHVSSSTMPDVVFFARWNRSADTNDSAFPASYWAGHQRVHQYSGNVTESYHGYSLEIDADYLDVQVAQEPVVPAGVLYHDIRSANGSWDGFAPLAGVGTPTMPARESAITGMPDGTSQVVGIGSDGNVYHETRLTNGSWTGFAPPAGVGTPTMQAFKVAIAGMPDGSAQVAAIGSDGNVYHETRLTNGSWTGFAPLAGVGTSTMQAREVAIAGMPDGSAQVVAIGSDGNVYHETRLTNGSWTGFAPLAGVGTPTMQAFKVAIAGMPDGSAQVVAIGSDGNVYHNIRLANAGWAGFAPLDGVGTSNMQAFEVAIAGLPNGTSQVVAIGSDHQAYSRVRLADANWTAFQAMAGHDGAATFPAQRVAVAAMPDGSTQVLATTL
;
A
#
# COMPACT_ATOMS: atom_id res chain seq x y z
N MET A 1 -55.76 -50.07 -16.29
CA MET A 1 -56.92 -49.90 -17.19
C MET A 1 -56.79 -48.56 -17.90
N LYS A 2 -56.55 -48.61 -19.21
CA LYS A 2 -56.66 -47.50 -20.17
C LYS A 2 -58.14 -47.29 -20.52
N PRO A 3 -58.52 -46.35 -21.39
CA PRO A 3 -58.22 -44.92 -21.62
C PRO A 3 -59.55 -44.12 -21.83
N HIS A 4 -59.48 -42.80 -22.15
CA HIS A 4 -60.20 -42.21 -23.29
C HIS A 4 -59.76 -40.78 -23.60
N ARG A 5 -59.49 -40.62 -24.91
CA ARG A 5 -59.21 -39.38 -25.67
C ARG A 5 -60.54 -38.68 -26.00
N ARG A 6 -60.48 -37.33 -26.26
CA ARG A 6 -61.07 -36.55 -27.38
C ARG A 6 -60.87 -35.08 -27.04
N ALA A 7 -60.13 -34.24 -27.73
CA ALA A 7 -60.17 -33.78 -29.15
C ALA A 7 -61.04 -32.53 -29.33
N LEU A 8 -60.33 -31.46 -29.71
CA LEU A 8 -60.67 -30.29 -30.54
C LEU A 8 -62.00 -29.56 -30.40
N ALA A 9 -61.90 -28.19 -30.23
CA ALA A 9 -62.56 -27.26 -31.15
C ALA A 9 -61.96 -25.86 -31.00
N THR A 10 -61.54 -25.33 -32.14
CA THR A 10 -61.17 -23.93 -32.46
C THR A 10 -62.38 -23.00 -32.43
N ALA A 11 -62.17 -21.79 -31.87
CA ALA A 11 -62.94 -20.62 -32.36
C ALA A 11 -62.12 -19.35 -32.13
N ALA A 12 -61.82 -18.72 -33.23
CA ALA A 12 -61.27 -17.35 -33.28
C ALA A 12 -62.41 -16.34 -33.19
N THR A 13 -62.26 -15.31 -32.42
CA THR A 13 -62.95 -14.01 -32.67
C THR A 13 -62.13 -12.84 -32.09
N ALA A 14 -62.14 -11.77 -32.86
CA ALA A 14 -61.27 -10.61 -32.82
C ALA A 14 -61.71 -9.49 -31.87
N LEU A 15 -60.77 -8.59 -31.64
CA LEU A 15 -60.86 -7.14 -31.34
C LEU A 15 -61.44 -6.68 -30.02
N ALA A 16 -60.60 -6.04 -29.22
CA ALA A 16 -60.78 -4.63 -28.80
C ALA A 16 -59.48 -4.09 -28.22
N LEU A 17 -58.97 -2.99 -28.79
CA LEU A 17 -57.89 -2.14 -28.26
C LEU A 17 -58.34 -1.48 -26.96
N ALA A 18 -57.48 -1.62 -25.94
CA ALA A 18 -57.43 -0.64 -24.85
C ALA A 18 -55.94 -0.29 -24.65
N ALA A 19 -55.56 0.90 -25.11
CA ALA A 19 -54.26 1.49 -24.88
C ALA A 19 -54.16 1.93 -23.42
N THR A 20 -53.34 1.26 -22.62
CA THR A 20 -52.87 1.80 -21.36
C THR A 20 -51.44 2.29 -21.59
N ALA A 21 -51.23 3.59 -21.35
CA ALA A 21 -49.96 4.27 -21.46
C ALA A 21 -48.96 3.66 -20.46
N LEU A 22 -47.96 2.94 -20.96
CA LEU A 22 -46.74 2.66 -20.23
C LEU A 22 -45.85 3.90 -20.30
N GLY A 23 -45.61 4.52 -19.16
CA GLY A 23 -44.66 5.60 -19.01
C GLY A 23 -43.29 5.10 -19.41
N THR A 24 -42.71 5.68 -20.44
CA THR A 24 -41.34 5.49 -20.86
C THR A 24 -40.41 6.12 -19.82
N VAL A 25 -39.67 5.30 -19.15
CA VAL A 25 -38.47 5.72 -18.41
C VAL A 25 -37.48 6.28 -19.45
N PRO A 26 -36.95 7.50 -19.31
CA PRO A 26 -35.96 7.97 -20.26
C PRO A 26 -34.69 7.15 -20.09
N ALA A 27 -34.33 6.39 -21.14
CA ALA A 27 -32.99 5.86 -21.30
C ALA A 27 -32.01 7.05 -21.42
N PHE A 28 -31.09 7.16 -20.50
CA PHE A 28 -30.00 8.11 -20.67
C PHE A 28 -29.20 7.66 -21.90
N ALA A 29 -29.26 8.49 -22.93
CA ALA A 29 -28.47 8.33 -24.13
C ALA A 29 -26.99 8.43 -23.78
N ALA A 30 -26.26 7.38 -24.02
CA ALA A 30 -24.83 7.45 -24.16
C ALA A 30 -24.51 8.55 -25.19
N GLY A 31 -23.83 9.59 -24.75
CA GLY A 31 -23.40 10.67 -25.61
C GLY A 31 -22.55 10.09 -26.73
N ALA A 32 -23.06 10.17 -27.94
CA ALA A 32 -22.31 9.85 -29.15
C ALA A 32 -21.10 10.80 -29.18
N SER A 33 -19.91 10.22 -29.07
CA SER A 33 -18.67 10.91 -29.40
C SER A 33 -18.74 11.28 -30.90
N ASN A 34 -19.06 12.55 -31.17
CA ASN A 34 -18.80 13.10 -32.48
C ASN A 34 -17.27 13.10 -32.66
N GLY A 35 -16.81 12.24 -33.58
CA GLY A 35 -15.45 12.27 -34.07
C GLY A 35 -15.15 13.65 -34.63
N ALA A 36 -14.51 14.50 -33.84
CA ALA A 36 -13.89 15.72 -34.32
C ALA A 36 -12.58 15.32 -34.99
N SER A 37 -12.53 15.51 -36.29
CA SER A 37 -11.33 15.50 -37.10
C SER A 37 -10.26 16.37 -36.46
N ASN A 38 -9.03 15.84 -36.33
CA ASN A 38 -7.81 16.57 -36.02
C ASN A 38 -7.60 17.72 -37.02
N GLY A 39 -8.13 18.88 -36.69
CA GLY A 39 -7.68 20.15 -37.20
C GLY A 39 -6.94 20.82 -36.06
N ALA A 40 -5.63 20.99 -36.18
CA ALA A 40 -4.88 21.90 -35.34
C ALA A 40 -5.52 23.29 -35.55
N SER A 41 -6.39 23.71 -34.63
CA SER A 41 -6.80 25.11 -34.55
C SER A 41 -5.64 25.83 -33.87
N ASP A 42 -4.97 26.72 -34.56
CA ASP A 42 -4.22 27.84 -33.97
C ASP A 42 -5.21 28.67 -33.14
N GLY A 43 -5.62 28.16 -32.01
CA GLY A 43 -6.53 28.81 -31.06
C GLY A 43 -5.80 29.97 -30.41
N ALA A 44 -6.37 31.19 -30.51
CA ALA A 44 -5.86 32.33 -29.79
C ALA A 44 -5.62 31.98 -28.32
N ALA A 45 -4.45 32.27 -27.79
CA ALA A 45 -4.15 32.16 -26.38
C ALA A 45 -4.55 33.43 -25.64
N LYS A 46 -4.94 33.30 -24.35
CA LYS A 46 -5.11 34.41 -23.43
C LYS A 46 -4.15 34.30 -22.27
N ASN A 47 -3.66 35.43 -21.82
CA ASN A 47 -2.78 35.52 -20.67
C ASN A 47 -3.60 35.79 -19.40
N VAL A 48 -3.29 35.07 -18.33
CA VAL A 48 -3.91 35.22 -17.00
C VAL A 48 -2.79 35.42 -16.00
N ASP A 49 -2.79 36.54 -15.31
CA ASP A 49 -1.80 36.88 -14.30
C ASP A 49 -2.33 36.47 -12.91
N TYR A 50 -1.54 35.66 -12.17
CA TYR A 50 -1.87 35.26 -10.81
C TYR A 50 -0.60 35.07 -9.97
N LEU A 51 -0.52 35.74 -8.82
CA LEU A 51 0.59 35.68 -7.86
C LEU A 51 1.98 35.88 -8.51
N GLY A 52 2.07 36.83 -9.47
CA GLY A 52 3.30 37.16 -10.16
C GLY A 52 3.72 36.16 -11.25
N ARG A 53 2.84 35.28 -11.66
CA ARG A 53 3.00 34.35 -12.78
C ARG A 53 1.98 34.62 -13.85
N THR A 54 2.39 34.51 -15.13
CA THR A 54 1.50 34.68 -16.30
C THR A 54 1.26 33.30 -16.92
N PHE A 55 0.01 32.82 -16.88
CA PHE A 55 -0.42 31.60 -17.51
C PHE A 55 -1.02 31.88 -18.88
N SER A 56 -0.38 31.38 -19.94
CA SER A 56 -0.90 31.47 -21.30
C SER A 56 -1.72 30.23 -21.61
N ILE A 57 -3.05 30.38 -21.57
CA ILE A 57 -4.01 29.27 -21.75
C ILE A 57 -4.83 29.44 -23.02
N PRO A 58 -5.45 28.40 -23.59
CA PRO A 58 -6.40 28.56 -24.70
C PRO A 58 -7.50 29.58 -24.35
N ALA A 59 -7.88 30.39 -25.34
CA ALA A 59 -8.77 31.53 -25.10
C ALA A 59 -10.19 31.11 -24.65
N ASP A 60 -10.61 29.92 -25.02
CA ASP A 60 -11.91 29.31 -24.69
C ASP A 60 -11.97 28.73 -23.28
N TRP A 61 -10.82 28.50 -22.61
CA TRP A 61 -10.83 27.98 -21.24
C TRP A 61 -11.46 29.01 -20.27
N PRO A 62 -12.46 28.62 -19.47
CA PRO A 62 -12.92 29.47 -18.38
C PRO A 62 -11.81 29.68 -17.35
N VAL A 63 -11.75 30.87 -16.79
CA VAL A 63 -10.93 31.23 -15.63
C VAL A 63 -11.86 31.42 -14.46
N ILE A 64 -11.64 30.68 -13.40
CA ILE A 64 -12.50 30.63 -12.23
C ILE A 64 -11.68 31.06 -11.02
N ASP A 65 -12.00 32.20 -10.44
CA ASP A 65 -11.40 32.65 -9.19
C ASP A 65 -12.20 32.10 -8.01
N LEU A 66 -11.57 31.23 -7.24
CA LEU A 66 -12.19 30.57 -6.10
C LEU A 66 -12.37 31.50 -4.90
N SER A 67 -11.79 32.72 -4.93
CA SER A 67 -12.06 33.73 -3.91
C SER A 67 -13.45 34.38 -4.08
N ASP A 68 -14.02 34.36 -5.28
CA ASP A 68 -15.35 34.88 -5.56
C ASP A 68 -16.43 33.93 -5.01
N ASP A 69 -16.20 32.61 -5.14
CA ASP A 69 -17.06 31.58 -4.58
C ASP A 69 -16.25 30.36 -4.16
N PRO A 70 -15.84 30.27 -2.87
CA PRO A 70 -15.07 29.13 -2.35
C PRO A 70 -15.81 27.78 -2.38
N ARG A 71 -17.15 27.78 -2.57
CA ARG A 71 -17.94 26.54 -2.71
C ARG A 71 -17.89 25.98 -4.13
N THR A 72 -17.34 26.70 -5.09
CA THR A 72 -17.20 26.21 -6.46
C THR A 72 -16.43 24.89 -6.48
N CYS A 73 -17.04 23.85 -7.07
CA CYS A 73 -16.39 22.55 -7.23
C CYS A 73 -15.24 22.64 -8.25
N VAL A 74 -14.04 22.29 -7.83
CA VAL A 74 -12.87 22.18 -8.73
C VAL A 74 -12.93 20.83 -9.44
N ARG A 75 -13.17 20.86 -10.75
CA ARG A 75 -13.37 19.68 -11.59
C ARG A 75 -12.35 19.61 -12.70
N PHE A 76 -11.80 18.42 -12.93
CA PHE A 76 -10.81 18.14 -13.97
C PHE A 76 -11.40 17.42 -15.20
N ASP A 77 -12.70 17.20 -15.25
CA ASP A 77 -13.44 16.63 -16.39
C ASP A 77 -13.81 17.69 -17.45
N ARG A 78 -13.38 18.92 -17.25
CA ARG A 78 -13.61 20.07 -18.15
C ARG A 78 -12.38 20.93 -18.21
N HIS A 79 -12.11 21.53 -19.37
CA HIS A 79 -11.07 22.54 -19.51
C HIS A 79 -11.35 23.75 -18.61
N ALA A 80 -10.40 24.10 -17.75
CA ALA A 80 -10.50 25.28 -16.90
C ALA A 80 -9.15 25.65 -16.29
N LEU A 81 -9.01 26.93 -15.94
CA LEU A 81 -7.99 27.43 -15.01
C LEU A 81 -8.68 27.90 -13.73
N TYR A 82 -8.47 27.18 -12.64
CA TYR A 82 -8.92 27.56 -11.31
C TYR A 82 -7.81 28.30 -10.58
N LEU A 83 -8.15 29.44 -9.96
CA LEU A 83 -7.22 30.29 -9.21
C LEU A 83 -7.68 30.37 -7.75
N GLY A 84 -6.77 30.19 -6.81
CA GLY A 84 -7.08 30.27 -5.39
C GLY A 84 -7.18 28.91 -4.71
N THR A 85 -7.45 28.95 -3.40
CA THR A 85 -7.60 27.76 -2.58
C THR A 85 -9.07 27.29 -2.62
N PRO A 86 -9.36 26.06 -3.02
CA PRO A 86 -10.70 25.50 -2.93
C PRO A 86 -11.23 25.56 -1.50
N GLY A 87 -12.50 25.88 -1.33
CA GLY A 87 -13.14 25.81 -0.02
C GLY A 87 -13.20 24.37 0.50
N ALA A 88 -13.29 24.24 1.82
CA ALA A 88 -13.38 22.94 2.47
C ALA A 88 -14.70 22.21 2.15
N ASP A 89 -15.79 22.97 1.97
CA ASP A 89 -17.12 22.45 1.63
C ASP A 89 -17.51 22.93 0.23
N GLN A 90 -17.04 22.22 -0.81
CA GLN A 90 -17.36 22.50 -2.20
C GLN A 90 -18.73 21.90 -2.58
N ASP A 91 -19.48 22.61 -3.44
CA ASP A 91 -20.74 22.09 -4.03
C ASP A 91 -20.41 21.18 -5.23
N CYS A 92 -19.79 20.04 -4.96
CA CYS A 92 -19.52 19.03 -5.96
C CYS A 92 -20.71 18.09 -6.14
N PRO A 93 -20.97 17.60 -7.37
CA PRO A 93 -21.85 16.43 -7.56
C PRO A 93 -21.30 15.24 -6.78
N SER A 94 -22.15 14.27 -6.46
CA SER A 94 -21.73 13.04 -5.77
C SER A 94 -20.64 12.30 -6.54
N HIS A 95 -20.71 12.32 -7.87
CA HIS A 95 -19.84 11.54 -8.74
C HIS A 95 -19.41 12.32 -9.99
N VAL A 96 -18.11 12.27 -10.35
CA VAL A 96 -17.55 12.84 -11.58
C VAL A 96 -16.43 11.96 -12.09
N ILE A 97 -16.58 11.39 -13.28
CA ILE A 97 -15.60 10.58 -13.96
C ILE A 97 -15.06 11.32 -15.19
N GLY A 98 -13.75 11.19 -15.39
CA GLY A 98 -13.04 11.75 -16.54
C GLY A 98 -12.07 12.85 -16.17
N ARG A 99 -11.03 12.97 -16.97
CA ARG A 99 -10.07 14.07 -16.92
C ARG A 99 -9.86 14.67 -18.31
N THR A 100 -9.56 15.94 -18.32
CA THR A 100 -9.07 16.67 -19.47
C THR A 100 -7.98 17.65 -19.03
N GLU A 101 -7.48 18.48 -19.91
CA GLU A 101 -6.47 19.49 -19.60
C GLU A 101 -7.09 20.59 -18.74
N ALA A 102 -6.69 20.68 -17.48
CA ALA A 102 -7.17 21.67 -16.51
C ALA A 102 -6.09 21.96 -15.46
N LEU A 103 -6.12 23.17 -14.90
CA LEU A 103 -5.16 23.59 -13.88
C LEU A 103 -5.89 24.15 -12.66
N LEU A 104 -5.40 23.77 -11.48
CA LEU A 104 -5.67 24.43 -10.20
C LEU A 104 -4.39 25.08 -9.71
N VAL A 105 -4.38 26.41 -9.59
CA VAL A 105 -3.24 27.21 -9.12
C VAL A 105 -3.56 27.83 -7.77
N GLN A 106 -2.81 27.42 -6.74
CA GLN A 106 -3.05 27.82 -5.35
C GLN A 106 -1.85 28.60 -4.79
N PRO A 107 -2.06 29.49 -3.81
CA PRO A 107 -0.96 30.04 -3.02
C PRO A 107 -0.18 28.94 -2.31
N ALA A 108 1.16 29.03 -2.29
CA ALA A 108 2.05 28.01 -1.69
C ALA A 108 3.20 28.66 -0.91
N ALA A 109 2.89 29.56 0.02
CA ALA A 109 3.90 30.23 0.81
C ALA A 109 4.75 29.22 1.62
N GLY A 110 6.05 29.14 1.27
CA GLY A 110 7.02 28.29 1.99
C GLY A 110 7.09 26.83 1.54
N GLU A 111 6.36 26.40 0.52
CA GLU A 111 6.52 25.06 -0.05
C GLU A 111 7.83 24.98 -0.87
N PRO A 112 8.61 23.90 -0.74
CA PRO A 112 9.81 23.68 -1.55
C PRO A 112 9.47 23.66 -3.04
N ALA A 113 10.31 24.26 -3.88
CA ALA A 113 10.16 24.16 -5.32
C ALA A 113 10.38 22.71 -5.78
N GLY A 114 9.49 22.21 -6.63
CA GLY A 114 9.57 20.85 -7.16
C GLY A 114 8.46 20.53 -8.13
N THR A 115 8.66 19.46 -8.90
CA THR A 115 7.66 18.95 -9.85
C THR A 115 7.61 17.44 -9.79
N THR A 116 6.42 16.89 -9.73
CA THR A 116 6.14 15.46 -9.84
C THR A 116 5.20 15.21 -11.00
N VAL A 117 5.51 14.21 -11.82
CA VAL A 117 4.66 13.76 -12.91
C VAL A 117 4.18 12.35 -12.61
N ASN A 118 2.88 12.21 -12.40
CA ASN A 118 2.22 10.90 -12.33
C ASN A 118 1.60 10.59 -13.71
N ALA A 119 2.32 9.83 -14.53
CA ALA A 119 1.86 9.48 -15.87
C ALA A 119 0.65 8.52 -15.84
N THR A 120 0.58 7.60 -14.85
CA THR A 120 -0.55 6.68 -14.68
C THR A 120 -1.80 7.43 -14.23
N GLY A 121 -1.67 8.36 -13.28
CA GLY A 121 -2.75 9.22 -12.81
C GLY A 121 -3.05 10.42 -13.71
N ARG A 122 -2.26 10.67 -14.78
CA ARG A 122 -2.37 11.81 -15.71
C ARG A 122 -2.40 13.14 -14.98
N GLU A 123 -1.43 13.35 -14.08
CA GLU A 123 -1.34 14.52 -13.23
C GLU A 123 0.09 15.05 -13.13
N ILE A 124 0.25 16.35 -13.14
CA ILE A 124 1.48 17.06 -12.81
C ILE A 124 1.22 17.90 -11.56
N ALA A 125 1.95 17.63 -10.49
CA ALA A 125 1.99 18.47 -9.31
C ALA A 125 3.28 19.28 -9.32
N ALA A 126 3.19 20.60 -9.21
CA ALA A 126 4.34 21.48 -9.21
C ALA A 126 4.22 22.60 -8.17
N ALA A 127 5.34 23.01 -7.59
CA ALA A 127 5.42 24.15 -6.69
C ALA A 127 6.70 24.94 -6.96
N ASP A 128 6.71 26.26 -6.66
CA ASP A 128 7.89 27.13 -6.80
C ASP A 128 8.17 28.01 -5.57
N GLY A 129 7.47 27.76 -4.46
CA GLY A 129 7.54 28.54 -3.23
C GLY A 129 6.55 29.71 -3.18
N THR A 130 5.90 30.06 -4.31
CA THR A 130 4.85 31.07 -4.40
C THR A 130 3.50 30.47 -4.72
N VAL A 131 3.49 29.55 -5.69
CA VAL A 131 2.29 28.83 -6.13
C VAL A 131 2.51 27.33 -6.05
N ARG A 132 1.42 26.62 -5.78
CA ARG A 132 1.28 25.18 -5.96
C ARG A 132 0.28 24.94 -7.06
N ILE A 133 0.58 24.00 -7.95
CA ILE A 133 -0.25 23.71 -9.12
C ILE A 133 -0.55 22.22 -9.15
N THR A 134 -1.82 21.90 -9.31
CA THR A 134 -2.28 20.58 -9.75
C THR A 134 -2.79 20.71 -11.17
N ALA A 135 -2.11 20.06 -12.10
CA ALA A 135 -2.44 20.10 -13.51
C ALA A 135 -2.87 18.69 -13.97
N ALA A 136 -4.11 18.56 -14.41
CA ALA A 136 -4.65 17.36 -15.01
C ALA A 136 -4.49 17.40 -16.53
N TYR A 137 -4.39 16.22 -17.15
CA TYR A 137 -4.42 16.08 -18.62
C TYR A 137 -5.05 14.75 -19.01
N ASP A 138 -5.61 14.69 -20.21
CA ASP A 138 -6.06 13.44 -20.83
C ASP A 138 -5.08 13.02 -21.94
N THR A 139 -5.12 13.72 -23.06
CA THR A 139 -4.34 13.36 -24.25
C THR A 139 -3.20 14.33 -24.56
N ASP A 140 -3.30 15.58 -24.08
CA ASP A 140 -2.33 16.63 -24.39
C ASP A 140 -1.52 17.08 -23.15
N GLN A 141 -0.66 16.18 -22.65
CA GLN A 141 0.32 16.52 -21.62
C GLN A 141 1.24 17.68 -22.07
N ALA A 142 1.50 17.81 -23.37
CA ALA A 142 2.39 18.84 -23.91
C ALA A 142 1.81 20.23 -23.74
N LEU A 143 0.51 20.42 -23.95
CA LEU A 143 -0.21 21.67 -23.71
C LEU A 143 -0.04 22.13 -22.25
N VAL A 144 -0.35 21.25 -21.30
CA VAL A 144 -0.26 21.53 -19.86
C VAL A 144 1.19 21.85 -19.47
N THR A 145 2.16 21.04 -19.95
CA THR A 145 3.59 21.28 -19.73
C THR A 145 4.04 22.62 -20.31
N GLY A 146 3.51 23.01 -21.49
CA GLY A 146 3.78 24.28 -22.13
C GLY A 146 3.26 25.47 -21.32
N ILE A 147 2.04 25.38 -20.79
CA ILE A 147 1.45 26.41 -19.91
C ILE A 147 2.31 26.60 -18.65
N LEU A 148 2.72 25.52 -17.98
CA LEU A 148 3.55 25.57 -16.78
C LEU A 148 4.92 26.19 -17.08
N THR A 149 5.57 25.75 -18.17
CA THR A 149 6.88 26.27 -18.59
C THR A 149 6.80 27.75 -18.94
N GLY A 150 5.74 28.20 -19.65
CA GLY A 150 5.48 29.59 -19.96
C GLY A 150 5.30 30.47 -18.73
N ALA A 151 4.73 29.93 -17.67
CA ALA A 151 4.58 30.58 -16.36
C ALA A 151 5.87 30.53 -15.51
N ALA A 152 6.98 30.05 -16.05
CA ALA A 152 8.26 29.82 -15.37
C ALA A 152 8.15 28.83 -14.18
N ILE A 153 7.20 27.92 -14.24
CA ILE A 153 7.06 26.80 -13.30
C ILE A 153 7.84 25.60 -13.86
N PRO A 154 8.71 24.93 -13.10
CA PRO A 154 9.38 23.73 -13.58
C PRO A 154 8.33 22.64 -13.94
N ALA A 155 8.15 22.38 -15.24
CA ALA A 155 7.14 21.44 -15.71
C ALA A 155 7.69 20.05 -16.00
N LYS A 156 8.99 19.84 -15.79
CA LYS A 156 9.66 18.58 -16.00
C LYS A 156 10.29 18.13 -14.68
N ALA A 157 9.94 16.92 -14.25
CA ALA A 157 10.66 16.29 -13.16
C ALA A 157 12.17 16.29 -13.50
N PRO A 158 13.07 16.62 -12.57
CA PRO A 158 14.49 16.44 -12.80
C PRO A 158 14.72 15.00 -13.26
N ALA A 159 15.73 14.78 -14.14
CA ALA A 159 16.01 13.48 -14.78
C ALA A 159 16.31 12.33 -13.78
N LYS A 160 16.39 12.63 -12.50
CA LYS A 160 16.29 11.72 -11.37
C LYS A 160 14.89 11.90 -10.80
N ALA A 161 14.05 10.87 -10.86
CA ALA A 161 12.70 10.90 -10.29
C ALA A 161 12.74 11.63 -8.94
N ALA A 162 12.15 12.83 -8.91
CA ALA A 162 11.81 13.42 -7.65
C ALA A 162 10.68 12.56 -7.11
N THR A 163 10.99 11.61 -6.21
CA THR A 163 10.02 11.19 -5.23
C THR A 163 9.33 12.45 -4.75
N LEU A 164 8.00 12.47 -4.80
CA LEU A 164 7.20 13.46 -4.08
C LEU A 164 7.91 13.66 -2.76
N GLY A 165 8.42 14.86 -2.52
CA GLY A 165 9.08 15.15 -1.25
C GLY A 165 8.10 14.70 -0.18
N ALA A 166 8.45 13.61 0.51
CA ALA A 166 7.63 13.07 1.56
C ALA A 166 7.48 14.19 2.58
N ARG A 167 6.40 14.94 2.47
CA ARG A 167 5.93 15.78 3.54
C ARG A 167 5.79 14.79 4.68
N ALA A 168 6.64 14.92 5.69
CA ALA A 168 6.69 14.01 6.82
C ALA A 168 5.26 13.65 7.20
N LEU A 169 4.86 12.39 6.93
CA LEU A 169 3.61 11.84 7.40
C LEU A 169 3.79 11.66 8.90
N THR A 170 3.53 12.73 9.66
CA THR A 170 3.48 12.69 11.13
C THR A 170 2.20 12.03 11.63
N THR A 171 1.42 11.43 10.75
CA THR A 171 0.14 10.80 11.06
C THR A 171 0.30 9.29 11.15
N ALA A 172 -0.21 8.72 12.22
CA ALA A 172 -0.28 7.28 12.40
C ALA A 172 -1.00 6.64 11.20
N ALA A 173 -0.49 5.51 10.71
CA ALA A 173 -1.21 4.73 9.71
C ALA A 173 -2.52 4.25 10.32
N VAL A 174 -3.58 4.25 9.50
CA VAL A 174 -4.84 3.69 9.92
C VAL A 174 -4.78 2.16 9.87
N PRO A 175 -5.44 1.45 10.82
CA PRO A 175 -5.53 -0.01 10.74
C PRO A 175 -6.16 -0.46 9.42
N ALA A 176 -5.72 -1.60 8.88
CA ALA A 176 -6.34 -2.19 7.69
C ALA A 176 -7.85 -2.42 7.89
N THR A 177 -8.25 -2.79 9.10
CA THR A 177 -9.65 -2.97 9.50
C THR A 177 -10.48 -1.68 9.45
N SER A 178 -9.86 -0.50 9.27
CA SER A 178 -10.62 0.73 8.97
C SER A 178 -11.35 0.66 7.63
N THR A 179 -11.05 -0.32 6.76
CA THR A 179 -11.78 -0.61 5.52
C THR A 179 -12.84 -1.72 5.68
N ASN A 180 -13.08 -2.23 6.90
CA ASN A 180 -14.21 -3.10 7.23
C ASN A 180 -15.36 -2.26 7.78
N TYR A 181 -16.58 -2.57 7.35
CA TYR A 181 -17.78 -2.02 7.97
C TYR A 181 -19.03 -2.83 7.58
N THR A 182 -20.01 -2.86 8.48
CA THR A 182 -21.37 -3.35 8.17
C THR A 182 -22.39 -2.27 8.55
N GLY A 183 -23.09 -1.72 7.55
CA GLY A 183 -24.05 -0.65 7.74
C GLY A 183 -24.02 0.39 6.62
N LYS A 184 -24.60 1.57 6.87
CA LYS A 184 -24.70 2.63 5.87
C LYS A 184 -23.38 3.38 5.70
N GLY A 185 -22.97 3.55 4.43
CA GLY A 185 -21.92 4.41 3.96
C GLY A 185 -22.39 5.36 2.87
N PHE A 186 -21.52 6.21 2.43
CA PHE A 186 -21.72 7.07 1.27
C PHE A 186 -20.41 7.32 0.53
N ASP A 187 -20.49 7.66 -0.74
CA ASP A 187 -19.38 8.25 -1.46
C ASP A 187 -19.74 9.64 -1.98
N ALA A 188 -18.72 10.49 -2.15
CA ALA A 188 -18.86 11.85 -2.65
C ALA A 188 -17.62 12.23 -3.45
N CYS A 189 -17.77 13.00 -4.53
CA CYS A 189 -16.69 13.31 -5.48
C CYS A 189 -15.45 13.93 -4.82
N ALA A 190 -15.64 14.77 -3.81
CA ALA A 190 -14.57 15.33 -2.98
C ALA A 190 -14.76 14.93 -1.52
N ALA A 191 -13.66 14.52 -0.86
CA ALA A 191 -13.70 14.21 0.57
C ALA A 191 -14.24 15.41 1.37
N PRO A 192 -15.25 15.21 2.24
CA PRO A 192 -15.88 16.31 2.97
C PRO A 192 -14.92 16.95 4.00
N SER A 193 -15.24 18.16 4.44
CA SER A 193 -14.48 18.82 5.51
C SER A 193 -14.55 18.04 6.84
N SER A 194 -13.54 18.19 7.69
CA SER A 194 -13.57 17.60 9.03
C SER A 194 -14.76 18.08 9.88
N SER A 195 -15.22 19.31 9.65
CA SER A 195 -16.38 19.86 10.33
C SER A 195 -17.69 19.19 9.89
N LEU A 196 -17.86 18.97 8.57
CA LEU A 196 -18.98 18.23 8.02
C LEU A 196 -18.98 16.79 8.52
N MET A 197 -17.81 16.11 8.45
CA MET A 197 -17.68 14.74 8.95
C MET A 197 -18.04 14.61 10.43
N ALA A 198 -17.63 15.57 11.27
CA ALA A 198 -17.97 15.58 12.69
C ALA A 198 -19.49 15.77 12.91
N GLY A 199 -20.12 16.69 12.17
CA GLY A 199 -21.57 16.90 12.22
C GLY A 199 -22.35 15.67 11.76
N TRP A 200 -21.91 15.04 10.66
CA TRP A 200 -22.53 13.82 10.17
C TRP A 200 -22.31 12.63 11.10
N MET A 201 -21.15 12.52 11.74
CA MET A 201 -20.91 11.50 12.76
C MET A 201 -21.90 11.62 13.92
N ALA A 202 -22.28 12.84 14.32
CA ALA A 202 -23.19 13.08 15.44
C ALA A 202 -24.64 12.67 15.11
N ASP A 203 -25.13 13.02 13.91
CA ASP A 203 -26.57 13.02 13.64
C ASP A 203 -27.00 12.08 12.48
N SER A 204 -26.06 11.64 11.60
CA SER A 204 -26.39 10.79 10.46
C SER A 204 -26.35 9.30 10.80
N PRO A 205 -26.97 8.43 9.98
CA PRO A 205 -26.83 6.98 10.10
C PRO A 205 -25.54 6.43 9.46
N TYR A 206 -24.73 7.26 8.81
CA TYR A 206 -23.55 6.89 8.05
C TYR A 206 -22.34 6.73 8.95
N ARG A 207 -21.50 5.69 8.69
CA ARG A 207 -20.22 5.46 9.41
C ARG A 207 -19.12 5.00 8.47
N ALA A 208 -19.38 4.89 7.16
CA ALA A 208 -18.36 4.64 6.16
C ALA A 208 -18.41 5.72 5.08
N VAL A 209 -17.25 6.05 4.51
CA VAL A 209 -17.11 7.06 3.46
C VAL A 209 -16.21 6.55 2.33
N GLY A 210 -16.70 6.65 1.10
CA GLY A 210 -15.93 6.47 -0.13
C GLY A 210 -15.04 7.70 -0.36
N ILE A 211 -13.76 7.47 -0.59
CA ILE A 211 -12.77 8.50 -0.83
C ILE A 211 -11.99 8.20 -2.11
N TYR A 212 -12.00 9.13 -3.06
CA TYR A 212 -11.35 8.95 -4.37
C TYR A 212 -9.86 9.24 -4.28
N ILE A 213 -9.05 8.19 -4.01
CA ILE A 213 -7.62 8.30 -3.69
C ILE A 213 -6.73 8.61 -4.90
N GLY A 214 -7.17 8.30 -6.14
CA GLY A 214 -6.35 8.52 -7.32
C GLY A 214 -6.98 8.04 -8.62
N GLY A 215 -6.19 8.01 -9.67
CA GLY A 215 -6.53 7.45 -10.99
C GLY A 215 -6.66 8.48 -12.09
N SER A 216 -6.49 8.00 -13.34
CA SER A 216 -6.46 8.83 -14.55
C SER A 216 -7.81 9.46 -14.91
N ASN A 217 -8.89 9.03 -14.27
CA ASN A 217 -10.24 9.56 -14.48
C ASN A 217 -10.87 10.13 -13.20
N ARG A 218 -10.09 10.36 -12.13
CA ARG A 218 -10.58 11.06 -10.94
C ARG A 218 -10.94 12.51 -11.28
N GLY A 219 -12.23 12.83 -11.28
CA GLY A 219 -12.75 14.08 -11.82
C GLY A 219 -12.71 15.27 -10.86
N CYS A 220 -12.72 15.09 -9.53
CA CYS A 220 -12.73 16.18 -8.56
C CYS A 220 -11.38 16.38 -7.87
N ALA A 221 -11.04 17.63 -7.55
CA ALA A 221 -9.95 17.93 -6.65
C ALA A 221 -10.26 17.46 -5.23
N GLN A 222 -9.21 17.12 -4.47
CA GLN A 222 -9.32 16.56 -3.12
C GLN A 222 -8.62 17.44 -2.08
N PRO A 223 -9.11 18.67 -1.81
CA PRO A 223 -8.40 19.61 -0.92
C PRO A 223 -8.34 19.13 0.53
N ASN A 224 -9.34 18.36 0.98
CA ASN A 224 -9.41 17.83 2.34
C ASN A 224 -8.70 16.49 2.51
N LEU A 225 -8.55 15.70 1.45
CA LEU A 225 -8.04 14.34 1.53
C LEU A 225 -6.52 14.35 1.77
N THR A 226 -6.15 14.30 3.02
CA THR A 226 -4.76 14.25 3.49
C THR A 226 -4.58 13.08 4.46
N PRO A 227 -3.35 12.60 4.70
CA PRO A 227 -3.10 11.59 5.73
C PRO A 227 -3.64 12.00 7.11
N GLY A 228 -3.52 13.28 7.45
CA GLY A 228 -4.05 13.85 8.69
C GLY A 228 -5.57 13.75 8.77
N TRP A 229 -6.26 14.06 7.68
CA TRP A 229 -7.71 13.91 7.60
C TRP A 229 -8.14 12.45 7.75
N VAL A 230 -7.49 11.51 7.04
CA VAL A 230 -7.79 10.07 7.13
C VAL A 230 -7.60 9.56 8.57
N SER A 231 -6.46 9.90 9.20
CA SER A 231 -6.18 9.52 10.59
C SER A 231 -7.20 10.12 11.56
N GLN A 232 -7.58 11.38 11.38
CA GLN A 232 -8.59 12.06 12.22
C GLN A 232 -9.96 11.40 12.09
N GLN A 233 -10.39 11.09 10.85
CA GLN A 233 -11.69 10.45 10.64
C GLN A 233 -11.71 9.02 11.15
N ALA A 234 -10.63 8.25 10.96
CA ALA A 234 -10.49 6.92 11.56
C ALA A 234 -10.61 6.95 13.08
N ALA A 235 -9.91 7.87 13.73
CA ALA A 235 -9.99 8.07 15.20
C ALA A 235 -11.38 8.50 15.66
N ALA A 236 -12.14 9.20 14.83
CA ALA A 236 -13.53 9.57 15.08
C ALA A 236 -14.52 8.42 14.88
N GLY A 237 -14.09 7.26 14.34
CA GLY A 237 -14.92 6.08 14.11
C GLY A 237 -15.49 5.96 12.71
N TRP A 238 -14.99 6.73 11.73
CA TRP A 238 -15.30 6.52 10.32
C TRP A 238 -14.53 5.36 9.73
N HIS A 239 -15.17 4.61 8.86
CA HIS A 239 -14.60 3.56 8.00
C HIS A 239 -14.47 4.06 6.57
N PHE A 240 -13.66 3.40 5.74
CA PHE A 240 -13.28 3.91 4.43
C PHE A 240 -13.48 2.91 3.30
N MET A 241 -13.89 3.43 2.15
CA MET A 241 -13.78 2.77 0.85
C MET A 241 -12.78 3.57 0.00
N PRO A 242 -11.48 3.21 -0.04
CA PRO A 242 -10.48 3.88 -0.88
C PRO A 242 -10.71 3.54 -2.35
N LEU A 243 -11.33 4.47 -3.11
CA LEU A 243 -11.72 4.32 -4.51
C LEU A 243 -10.64 4.85 -5.45
N TYR A 244 -10.32 4.08 -6.48
CA TYR A 244 -9.35 4.44 -7.51
C TYR A 244 -10.03 4.44 -8.89
N VAL A 245 -10.04 5.61 -9.55
CA VAL A 245 -10.74 5.83 -10.83
C VAL A 245 -9.72 5.82 -11.97
N GLY A 246 -9.34 4.64 -12.42
CA GLY A 246 -8.38 4.45 -13.50
C GLY A 246 -9.03 4.41 -14.90
N PRO A 247 -8.35 3.80 -15.92
CA PRO A 247 -8.88 3.64 -17.26
C PRO A 247 -10.26 2.98 -17.26
N GLN A 248 -11.25 3.62 -17.89
CA GLN A 248 -12.57 3.04 -18.08
C GLN A 248 -12.58 2.06 -19.25
N ALA A 249 -13.59 1.21 -19.35
CA ALA A 249 -13.67 0.11 -20.31
C ALA A 249 -13.26 0.49 -21.76
N ALA A 250 -13.68 1.63 -22.27
CA ALA A 250 -13.30 2.11 -23.60
C ALA A 250 -11.79 2.40 -23.74
N GLY A 251 -11.16 2.91 -22.68
CA GLY A 251 -9.73 3.27 -22.63
C GLY A 251 -8.77 2.12 -22.37
N ILE A 252 -9.27 0.90 -22.13
CA ILE A 252 -8.43 -0.28 -21.94
C ILE A 252 -7.94 -0.80 -23.31
N SER A 253 -6.64 -0.73 -23.54
CA SER A 253 -5.97 -1.21 -24.75
C SER A 253 -4.97 -2.33 -24.49
N SER A 254 -4.39 -2.39 -23.28
CA SER A 254 -3.48 -3.43 -22.80
C SER A 254 -3.94 -3.87 -21.40
N PRO A 255 -4.98 -4.71 -21.30
CA PRO A 255 -5.71 -4.95 -20.04
C PRO A 255 -4.79 -5.39 -18.89
N VAL A 256 -3.94 -6.40 -19.10
CA VAL A 256 -3.05 -6.92 -18.04
C VAL A 256 -2.06 -5.84 -17.56
N GLY A 257 -1.39 -5.17 -18.51
CA GLY A 257 -0.42 -4.12 -18.17
C GLY A 257 -1.06 -2.91 -17.50
N GLN A 258 -2.23 -2.47 -17.99
CA GLN A 258 -2.95 -1.34 -17.41
C GLN A 258 -3.55 -1.69 -16.03
N GLY A 259 -4.07 -2.92 -15.83
CA GLY A 259 -4.58 -3.37 -14.54
C GLY A 259 -3.50 -3.41 -13.46
N ALA A 260 -2.34 -3.98 -13.77
CA ALA A 260 -1.20 -4.01 -12.87
C ALA A 260 -0.66 -2.60 -12.55
N ALA A 261 -0.54 -1.72 -13.56
CA ALA A 261 -0.08 -0.35 -13.36
C ALA A 261 -1.07 0.48 -12.53
N ALA A 262 -2.37 0.29 -12.73
CA ALA A 262 -3.41 0.94 -11.93
C ALA A 262 -3.35 0.50 -10.47
N ALA A 263 -3.12 -0.79 -10.22
CA ALA A 263 -2.95 -1.32 -8.85
C ALA A 263 -1.71 -0.73 -8.16
N ASP A 264 -0.58 -0.64 -8.84
CA ASP A 264 0.63 -0.02 -8.29
C ASP A 264 0.42 1.47 -7.96
N ASP A 265 -0.25 2.23 -8.84
CA ASP A 265 -0.57 3.63 -8.58
C ASP A 265 -1.58 3.80 -7.42
N ALA A 266 -2.60 2.94 -7.35
CA ALA A 266 -3.55 2.92 -6.24
C ALA A 266 -2.87 2.62 -4.90
N ILE A 267 -1.95 1.65 -4.86
CA ILE A 267 -1.15 1.34 -3.67
C ILE A 267 -0.33 2.55 -3.23
N ASN A 268 0.36 3.22 -4.17
CA ASN A 268 1.15 4.41 -3.85
C ASN A 268 0.29 5.53 -3.23
N ASN A 269 -0.90 5.76 -3.79
CA ASN A 269 -1.85 6.74 -3.26
C ASN A 269 -2.41 6.31 -1.88
N ALA A 270 -2.74 5.04 -1.71
CA ALA A 270 -3.22 4.47 -0.45
C ALA A 270 -2.17 4.59 0.67
N VAL A 271 -0.91 4.22 0.38
CA VAL A 271 0.23 4.37 1.31
C VAL A 271 0.44 5.83 1.70
N ALA A 272 0.38 6.75 0.71
CA ALA A 272 0.50 8.18 0.97
C ALA A 272 -0.60 8.72 1.90
N LEU A 273 -1.77 8.08 1.95
CA LEU A 273 -2.89 8.41 2.84
C LEU A 273 -2.87 7.64 4.16
N GLY A 274 -1.98 6.67 4.33
CA GLY A 274 -1.84 5.89 5.55
C GLY A 274 -2.52 4.52 5.54
N PHE A 275 -3.07 4.07 4.39
CA PHE A 275 -3.62 2.71 4.23
C PHE A 275 -2.49 1.74 3.89
N GLY A 276 -2.25 0.78 4.78
CA GLY A 276 -1.24 -0.28 4.61
C GLY A 276 -1.78 -1.56 3.99
N PRO A 277 -0.90 -2.57 3.76
CA PRO A 277 -1.31 -3.92 3.38
C PRO A 277 -2.40 -4.47 4.31
N GLY A 278 -3.25 -5.34 3.78
CA GLY A 278 -4.45 -5.84 4.46
C GLY A 278 -5.69 -4.96 4.27
N SER A 279 -5.54 -3.70 3.83
CA SER A 279 -6.67 -2.83 3.48
C SER A 279 -7.31 -3.24 2.16
N VAL A 280 -8.61 -2.97 2.01
CA VAL A 280 -9.35 -3.15 0.76
C VAL A 280 -9.19 -1.90 -0.11
N LEU A 281 -8.79 -2.06 -1.37
CA LEU A 281 -8.73 -1.01 -2.37
C LEU A 281 -9.74 -1.28 -3.47
N TYR A 282 -10.53 -0.27 -3.81
CA TYR A 282 -11.66 -0.36 -4.73
C TYR A 282 -11.28 0.22 -6.09
N TYR A 283 -11.47 -0.55 -7.17
CA TYR A 283 -11.42 -0.01 -8.54
C TYR A 283 -12.81 0.43 -8.96
N ASP A 284 -12.90 1.65 -9.45
CA ASP A 284 -14.14 2.22 -9.97
C ASP A 284 -14.20 2.00 -11.50
N MET A 285 -14.98 1.00 -11.91
CA MET A 285 -15.27 0.65 -13.30
C MET A 285 -16.73 0.92 -13.61
N GLU A 286 -16.99 1.99 -14.31
CA GLU A 286 -18.34 2.37 -14.69
C GLU A 286 -19.05 1.32 -15.59
N ALA A 287 -20.35 1.47 -15.73
CA ALA A 287 -21.15 0.65 -16.62
C ALA A 287 -20.62 0.68 -18.06
N TYR A 288 -20.53 -0.48 -18.71
CA TYR A 288 -19.97 -0.62 -20.05
C TYR A 288 -20.78 -1.55 -20.95
N SER A 289 -20.54 -1.44 -22.27
CA SER A 289 -21.10 -2.34 -23.27
C SER A 289 -20.50 -3.75 -23.14
N PRO A 290 -21.30 -4.82 -23.32
CA PRO A 290 -20.79 -6.20 -23.31
C PRO A 290 -19.64 -6.49 -24.29
N SER A 291 -19.47 -5.64 -25.31
CA SER A 291 -18.31 -5.74 -26.23
C SER A 291 -16.96 -5.53 -25.55
N TYR A 292 -16.92 -4.97 -24.33
CA TYR A 292 -15.73 -4.74 -23.55
C TYR A 292 -15.47 -5.80 -22.47
N SER A 293 -16.42 -6.73 -22.21
CA SER A 293 -16.35 -7.71 -21.12
C SER A 293 -15.03 -8.44 -21.02
N SER A 294 -14.54 -9.01 -22.10
CA SER A 294 -13.32 -9.83 -22.06
C SER A 294 -12.07 -9.01 -21.67
N LYS A 295 -11.95 -7.76 -22.11
CA LYS A 295 -10.80 -6.92 -21.76
C LYS A 295 -10.94 -6.30 -20.37
N VAL A 296 -12.15 -6.03 -19.91
CA VAL A 296 -12.39 -5.57 -18.55
C VAL A 296 -12.09 -6.69 -17.55
N LEU A 297 -12.58 -7.91 -17.76
CA LEU A 297 -12.25 -9.06 -16.92
C LEU A 297 -10.74 -9.34 -16.85
N ALA A 298 -10.02 -9.25 -17.97
CA ALA A 298 -8.57 -9.41 -17.95
C ALA A 298 -7.85 -8.27 -17.21
N PHE A 299 -8.39 -7.05 -17.25
CA PHE A 299 -7.88 -5.92 -16.50
C PHE A 299 -8.12 -6.09 -14.98
N GLU A 300 -9.34 -6.44 -14.58
CA GLU A 300 -9.75 -6.61 -13.19
C GLU A 300 -9.03 -7.80 -12.53
N SER A 301 -8.79 -8.90 -13.29
CA SER A 301 -7.94 -10.00 -12.82
C SER A 301 -6.52 -9.52 -12.54
N ALA A 302 -5.91 -8.76 -13.44
CA ALA A 302 -4.55 -8.26 -13.26
C ALA A 302 -4.45 -7.20 -12.13
N TRP A 303 -5.48 -6.37 -11.95
CA TRP A 303 -5.63 -5.47 -10.79
C TRP A 303 -5.64 -6.27 -9.49
N THR A 304 -6.50 -7.28 -9.39
CA THR A 304 -6.65 -8.15 -8.21
C THR A 304 -5.35 -8.89 -7.90
N GLU A 305 -4.76 -9.56 -8.88
CA GLU A 305 -3.49 -10.28 -8.73
C GLU A 305 -2.36 -9.37 -8.25
N ARG A 306 -2.30 -8.14 -8.80
CA ARG A 306 -1.27 -7.18 -8.40
C ARG A 306 -1.46 -6.66 -6.98
N LEU A 307 -2.69 -6.37 -6.55
CA LEU A 307 -3.00 -6.02 -5.16
C LEU A 307 -2.65 -7.14 -4.20
N HIS A 308 -3.05 -8.39 -4.50
CA HIS A 308 -2.72 -9.56 -3.69
C HIS A 308 -1.20 -9.76 -3.56
N ALA A 309 -0.46 -9.64 -4.67
CA ALA A 309 1.00 -9.72 -4.66
C ALA A 309 1.66 -8.65 -3.77
N ARG A 310 0.95 -7.55 -3.47
CA ARG A 310 1.40 -6.46 -2.60
C ARG A 310 0.74 -6.47 -1.22
N GLY A 311 -0.02 -7.55 -0.91
CA GLY A 311 -0.65 -7.76 0.39
C GLY A 311 -1.93 -6.95 0.63
N TYR A 312 -2.50 -6.31 -0.40
CA TYR A 312 -3.78 -5.61 -0.33
C TYR A 312 -4.92 -6.50 -0.78
N LEU A 313 -6.13 -6.17 -0.37
CA LEU A 313 -7.35 -6.81 -0.85
C LEU A 313 -7.97 -5.99 -1.97
N SER A 314 -8.59 -6.69 -2.91
CA SER A 314 -9.18 -6.13 -4.12
C SER A 314 -10.67 -5.97 -4.00
N ALA A 315 -11.18 -4.83 -4.43
CA ALA A 315 -12.61 -4.63 -4.65
C ALA A 315 -12.86 -4.01 -6.04
N ILE A 316 -14.00 -4.35 -6.64
CA ILE A 316 -14.46 -3.79 -7.91
C ILE A 316 -15.83 -3.16 -7.73
N TYR A 317 -15.93 -1.86 -8.03
CA TYR A 317 -17.18 -1.16 -8.24
C TYR A 317 -17.59 -1.27 -9.70
N SER A 318 -18.84 -1.60 -9.94
CA SER A 318 -19.47 -1.48 -11.25
C SER A 318 -21.00 -1.58 -11.16
N SER A 319 -21.68 -1.31 -12.28
CA SER A 319 -23.11 -1.60 -12.41
C SER A 319 -23.39 -3.10 -12.25
N SER A 320 -24.47 -3.42 -11.52
CA SER A 320 -24.99 -4.79 -11.42
C SER A 320 -25.23 -5.46 -12.78
N ASP A 321 -25.63 -4.67 -13.79
CA ASP A 321 -26.03 -5.18 -15.11
C ASP A 321 -24.87 -5.24 -16.12
N SER A 322 -23.62 -4.86 -15.71
CA SER A 322 -22.42 -4.97 -16.54
C SER A 322 -21.28 -5.67 -15.80
N GLY A 323 -20.36 -4.93 -15.15
CA GLY A 323 -19.14 -5.50 -14.55
C GLY A 323 -19.44 -6.55 -13.48
N ILE A 324 -20.42 -6.33 -12.61
CA ILE A 324 -20.74 -7.31 -11.57
C ILE A 324 -21.35 -8.59 -12.17
N ALA A 325 -22.21 -8.46 -13.17
CA ALA A 325 -22.73 -9.63 -13.89
C ALA A 325 -21.63 -10.39 -14.64
N ASP A 326 -20.67 -9.67 -15.24
CA ASP A 326 -19.52 -10.28 -15.91
C ASP A 326 -18.64 -11.04 -14.92
N LEU A 327 -18.30 -10.48 -13.77
CA LEU A 327 -17.57 -11.17 -12.71
C LEU A 327 -18.31 -12.43 -12.25
N ALA A 328 -19.61 -12.33 -11.98
CA ALA A 328 -20.41 -13.46 -11.54
C ALA A 328 -20.47 -14.60 -12.59
N ASN A 329 -20.54 -14.26 -13.86
CA ASN A 329 -20.54 -15.25 -14.96
C ASN A 329 -19.18 -15.91 -15.18
N HIS A 330 -18.08 -15.32 -14.69
CA HIS A 330 -16.72 -15.78 -14.90
C HIS A 330 -16.00 -16.18 -13.60
N VAL A 331 -16.74 -16.41 -12.50
CA VAL A 331 -16.19 -16.74 -11.19
C VAL A 331 -15.24 -17.95 -11.16
N SER A 332 -15.38 -18.88 -12.11
CA SER A 332 -14.53 -20.07 -12.23
C SER A 332 -13.41 -19.94 -13.28
N SER A 333 -13.34 -18.83 -14.01
CA SER A 333 -12.42 -18.66 -15.14
C SER A 333 -11.56 -17.40 -15.08
N SER A 334 -11.75 -16.55 -14.07
CA SER A 334 -11.01 -15.32 -13.86
C SER A 334 -10.62 -15.18 -12.40
N THR A 335 -9.59 -14.41 -12.09
CA THR A 335 -9.22 -14.06 -10.73
C THR A 335 -10.25 -13.04 -10.19
N MET A 336 -10.97 -13.45 -9.13
CA MET A 336 -12.06 -12.66 -8.56
C MET A 336 -11.56 -11.66 -7.52
N PRO A 337 -12.20 -10.48 -7.41
CA PRO A 337 -11.95 -9.57 -6.32
C PRO A 337 -12.44 -10.15 -4.99
N ASP A 338 -11.86 -9.69 -3.89
CA ASP A 338 -12.28 -10.08 -2.53
C ASP A 338 -13.63 -9.48 -2.16
N VAL A 339 -13.95 -8.30 -2.70
CA VAL A 339 -15.21 -7.57 -2.46
C VAL A 339 -15.81 -7.11 -3.79
N VAL A 340 -17.13 -7.19 -3.89
CA VAL A 340 -17.87 -6.53 -4.98
C VAL A 340 -18.64 -5.34 -4.44
N PHE A 341 -18.56 -4.22 -5.17
CA PHE A 341 -19.32 -3.01 -4.91
C PHE A 341 -20.26 -2.76 -6.11
N PHE A 342 -21.52 -3.15 -5.97
CA PHE A 342 -22.47 -3.11 -7.07
C PHE A 342 -23.39 -1.89 -6.99
N ALA A 343 -23.59 -1.23 -8.12
CA ALA A 343 -24.54 -0.14 -8.26
C ALA A 343 -25.87 -0.65 -8.80
N ARG A 344 -26.91 -0.54 -7.98
CA ARG A 344 -28.30 -0.77 -8.33
C ARG A 344 -29.19 0.16 -7.51
N TRP A 345 -29.65 1.24 -8.08
CA TRP A 345 -30.42 2.29 -7.39
C TRP A 345 -31.88 1.88 -7.15
N ASN A 346 -32.06 0.85 -6.32
CA ASN A 346 -33.35 0.30 -5.95
C ASN A 346 -33.92 0.85 -4.63
N ARG A 347 -33.15 1.72 -3.94
CA ARG A 347 -33.45 2.31 -2.62
C ARG A 347 -33.52 1.30 -1.46
N SER A 348 -33.01 0.10 -1.62
CA SER A 348 -32.95 -0.93 -0.59
C SER A 348 -31.56 -0.93 0.04
N ALA A 349 -31.45 -0.50 1.29
CA ALA A 349 -30.18 -0.51 2.01
C ALA A 349 -29.87 -1.93 2.54
N ASP A 350 -29.53 -2.83 1.63
CA ASP A 350 -29.09 -4.22 1.87
C ASP A 350 -28.08 -4.65 0.81
N THR A 351 -27.51 -5.85 0.89
CA THR A 351 -26.51 -6.37 -0.04
C THR A 351 -27.04 -7.51 -0.94
N ASN A 352 -28.34 -7.56 -1.18
CA ASN A 352 -28.96 -8.52 -2.08
C ASN A 352 -29.05 -7.97 -3.50
N ASP A 353 -28.64 -8.77 -4.48
CA ASP A 353 -28.82 -8.45 -5.90
C ASP A 353 -29.11 -9.70 -6.72
N SER A 354 -29.90 -9.52 -7.79
CA SER A 354 -30.26 -10.61 -8.71
C SER A 354 -29.19 -10.90 -9.79
N ALA A 355 -28.18 -10.04 -9.92
CA ALA A 355 -27.10 -10.21 -10.90
C ALA A 355 -26.18 -11.39 -10.58
N PHE A 356 -26.19 -11.88 -9.33
CA PHE A 356 -25.34 -12.99 -8.90
C PHE A 356 -26.03 -13.86 -7.83
N PRO A 357 -25.66 -15.16 -7.72
CA PRO A 357 -26.17 -16.04 -6.69
C PRO A 357 -25.87 -15.53 -5.28
N ALA A 358 -26.77 -15.76 -4.33
CA ALA A 358 -26.60 -15.34 -2.94
C ALA A 358 -25.35 -15.95 -2.26
N SER A 359 -24.81 -17.06 -2.79
CA SER A 359 -23.59 -17.71 -2.30
C SER A 359 -22.29 -17.04 -2.77
N TYR A 360 -22.34 -16.13 -3.78
CA TYR A 360 -21.15 -15.45 -4.26
C TYR A 360 -20.87 -14.23 -3.38
N TRP A 361 -19.60 -14.05 -2.98
CA TRP A 361 -19.17 -12.97 -2.07
C TRP A 361 -20.03 -12.91 -0.78
N ALA A 362 -20.47 -14.07 -0.27
CA ALA A 362 -21.41 -14.18 0.85
C ALA A 362 -20.74 -13.99 2.23
N GLY A 363 -19.42 -14.00 2.31
CA GLY A 363 -18.63 -13.93 3.55
C GLY A 363 -18.30 -12.49 3.93
N HIS A 364 -19.27 -11.59 4.04
CA HIS A 364 -19.03 -10.16 4.31
C HIS A 364 -18.13 -9.50 3.24
N GLN A 365 -18.53 -9.60 1.98
CA GLN A 365 -17.73 -9.23 0.81
C GLN A 365 -18.50 -8.36 -0.18
N ARG A 366 -19.51 -7.60 0.30
CA ARG A 366 -20.40 -6.84 -0.59
C ARG A 366 -20.60 -5.41 -0.13
N VAL A 367 -20.64 -4.52 -1.11
CA VAL A 367 -21.13 -3.14 -0.96
C VAL A 367 -22.22 -2.91 -2.01
N HIS A 368 -23.27 -2.23 -1.65
CA HIS A 368 -24.37 -1.86 -2.51
C HIS A 368 -24.57 -0.34 -2.54
N GLN A 369 -24.32 0.28 -3.68
CA GLN A 369 -24.77 1.66 -3.93
C GLN A 369 -26.27 1.61 -4.29
N TYR A 370 -27.12 1.88 -3.29
CA TYR A 370 -28.54 1.68 -3.43
C TYR A 370 -29.32 2.93 -3.90
N SER A 371 -28.68 4.10 -3.87
CA SER A 371 -29.25 5.36 -4.34
C SER A 371 -28.14 6.33 -4.73
N GLY A 372 -28.24 6.99 -5.86
CA GLY A 372 -27.25 7.94 -6.33
C GLY A 372 -27.80 9.36 -6.47
N ASN A 373 -26.91 10.37 -6.48
CA ASN A 373 -27.18 11.79 -6.65
C ASN A 373 -28.25 12.31 -5.66
N VAL A 374 -28.12 11.97 -4.39
CA VAL A 374 -29.07 12.41 -3.35
C VAL A 374 -28.43 13.45 -2.46
N THR A 375 -29.13 14.57 -2.24
CA THR A 375 -28.70 15.56 -1.26
C THR A 375 -29.28 15.22 0.10
N GLU A 376 -28.39 14.97 1.07
CA GLU A 376 -28.79 14.77 2.47
C GLU A 376 -28.18 15.85 3.36
N SER A 377 -28.84 16.09 4.51
CA SER A 377 -28.46 17.15 5.43
C SER A 377 -28.52 16.66 6.86
N TYR A 378 -27.38 16.75 7.55
CA TYR A 378 -27.27 16.42 8.97
C TYR A 378 -26.46 17.51 9.69
N HIS A 379 -26.86 17.83 10.91
CA HIS A 379 -26.17 18.81 11.75
C HIS A 379 -25.95 20.19 11.09
N GLY A 380 -26.83 20.58 10.16
CA GLY A 380 -26.72 21.84 9.41
C GLY A 380 -25.77 21.79 8.21
N TYR A 381 -25.16 20.65 7.90
CA TYR A 381 -24.32 20.42 6.71
C TYR A 381 -25.08 19.62 5.66
N SER A 382 -25.11 20.12 4.44
CA SER A 382 -25.69 19.43 3.27
C SER A 382 -24.60 18.95 2.35
N LEU A 383 -24.77 17.73 1.81
CA LEU A 383 -23.85 17.11 0.87
C LEU A 383 -24.64 16.31 -0.18
N GLU A 384 -24.25 16.39 -1.45
CA GLU A 384 -24.74 15.47 -2.47
C GLU A 384 -23.87 14.21 -2.45
N ILE A 385 -24.51 13.05 -2.28
CA ILE A 385 -23.87 11.77 -2.08
C ILE A 385 -24.47 10.70 -2.98
N ASP A 386 -23.71 9.63 -3.17
CA ASP A 386 -24.23 8.33 -3.50
C ASP A 386 -24.29 7.50 -2.21
N ALA A 387 -25.47 6.91 -1.95
CA ALA A 387 -25.74 6.24 -0.68
C ALA A 387 -25.49 4.74 -0.78
N ASP A 388 -24.69 4.23 0.16
CA ASP A 388 -24.18 2.87 0.17
C ASP A 388 -24.67 2.07 1.38
N TYR A 389 -24.70 0.76 1.21
CA TYR A 389 -24.81 -0.19 2.30
C TYR A 389 -23.69 -1.21 2.19
N LEU A 390 -22.85 -1.28 3.22
CA LEU A 390 -21.68 -2.13 3.28
C LEU A 390 -22.00 -3.38 4.10
N ASP A 391 -21.44 -4.51 3.69
CA ASP A 391 -21.21 -5.71 4.49
C ASP A 391 -19.83 -6.26 4.13
N VAL A 392 -18.79 -5.63 4.71
CA VAL A 392 -17.38 -5.91 4.44
C VAL A 392 -16.64 -6.16 5.75
N GLN A 393 -16.07 -7.38 5.90
CA GLN A 393 -15.31 -7.80 7.07
C GLN A 393 -14.08 -8.64 6.66
N VAL A 394 -13.50 -8.35 5.50
CA VAL A 394 -12.38 -9.12 4.93
C VAL A 394 -11.02 -8.51 5.22
N ALA A 395 -10.95 -7.19 5.47
CA ALA A 395 -9.70 -6.53 5.80
C ALA A 395 -9.15 -7.07 7.13
N GLN A 396 -7.89 -7.42 7.12
CA GLN A 396 -7.16 -7.92 8.28
C GLN A 396 -5.81 -7.24 8.29
N GLU A 397 -5.26 -7.01 9.48
CA GLU A 397 -3.83 -6.72 9.55
C GLU A 397 -3.10 -7.84 8.80
N PRO A 398 -2.08 -7.51 7.99
CA PRO A 398 -1.50 -8.47 7.08
C PRO A 398 -1.00 -9.69 7.83
N VAL A 399 -1.79 -10.74 7.75
CA VAL A 399 -1.37 -12.07 8.16
C VAL A 399 -0.57 -12.62 7.00
N VAL A 400 0.74 -12.49 7.04
CA VAL A 400 1.60 -13.18 6.07
C VAL A 400 1.26 -14.66 6.18
N PRO A 401 0.86 -15.34 5.08
CA PRO A 401 0.65 -16.78 5.13
C PRO A 401 1.90 -17.44 5.69
N ALA A 402 1.73 -18.40 6.60
CA ALA A 402 2.86 -19.16 7.12
C ALA A 402 3.41 -20.03 5.98
N GLY A 403 4.57 -19.65 5.45
CA GLY A 403 5.33 -20.52 4.54
C GLY A 403 6.11 -21.57 5.29
N VAL A 404 6.63 -22.57 4.59
CA VAL A 404 7.58 -23.52 5.19
C VAL A 404 8.91 -22.81 5.40
N LEU A 405 9.47 -22.92 6.61
CA LEU A 405 10.77 -22.36 6.95
C LEU A 405 11.89 -23.30 6.47
N TYR A 406 12.77 -22.76 5.65
CA TYR A 406 13.97 -23.42 5.14
C TYR A 406 15.24 -22.80 5.72
N HIS A 407 16.30 -23.59 5.79
CA HIS A 407 17.62 -23.19 6.24
C HIS A 407 18.69 -23.59 5.22
N ASP A 408 19.67 -22.70 4.98
CA ASP A 408 20.82 -22.93 4.13
C ASP A 408 22.09 -22.39 4.80
N ILE A 409 23.24 -22.95 4.44
CA ILE A 409 24.54 -22.50 4.95
C ILE A 409 25.42 -22.11 3.76
N ARG A 410 25.98 -20.90 3.85
CA ARG A 410 27.09 -20.48 3.02
C ARG A 410 28.37 -20.68 3.80
N SER A 411 29.18 -21.60 3.37
CA SER A 411 30.50 -21.86 3.95
C SER A 411 31.45 -20.66 3.80
N ALA A 412 32.47 -20.56 4.65
CA ALA A 412 33.48 -19.49 4.60
C ALA A 412 34.20 -19.39 3.24
N ASN A 413 34.30 -20.49 2.48
CA ASN A 413 34.88 -20.53 1.12
C ASN A 413 33.90 -20.03 0.04
N GLY A 414 32.63 -19.68 0.42
CA GLY A 414 31.60 -19.16 -0.47
C GLY A 414 30.66 -20.20 -1.08
N SER A 415 30.86 -21.51 -0.84
CA SER A 415 29.93 -22.56 -1.30
C SER A 415 28.65 -22.58 -0.45
N TRP A 416 27.54 -23.02 -1.05
CA TRP A 416 26.25 -23.20 -0.43
C TRP A 416 25.90 -24.69 -0.27
N ASP A 417 25.28 -25.06 0.87
CA ASP A 417 24.86 -26.43 1.13
C ASP A 417 23.51 -26.76 0.47
N GLY A 418 22.70 -25.73 0.21
CA GLY A 418 21.35 -25.83 -0.33
C GLY A 418 20.26 -25.80 0.74
N PHE A 419 19.12 -25.16 0.41
CA PHE A 419 17.99 -25.02 1.33
C PHE A 419 17.41 -26.37 1.74
N ALA A 420 17.19 -26.56 3.04
CA ALA A 420 16.49 -27.72 3.61
C ALA A 420 15.39 -27.25 4.59
N PRO A 421 14.22 -27.91 4.63
CA PRO A 421 13.15 -27.50 5.53
C PRO A 421 13.50 -27.77 6.99
N LEU A 422 13.14 -26.85 7.89
CA LEU A 422 13.24 -27.02 9.33
C LEU A 422 11.98 -27.72 9.89
N ALA A 423 12.21 -28.63 10.86
CA ALA A 423 11.11 -29.29 11.57
C ALA A 423 10.40 -28.29 12.50
N GLY A 424 9.08 -28.35 12.56
CA GLY A 424 8.25 -27.54 13.46
C GLY A 424 7.94 -28.25 14.78
N VAL A 425 7.08 -27.63 15.58
CA VAL A 425 6.60 -28.19 16.85
C VAL A 425 5.70 -29.39 16.56
N GLY A 426 6.26 -30.60 16.70
CA GLY A 426 5.52 -31.86 16.44
C GLY A 426 5.15 -32.07 14.95
N THR A 427 5.74 -31.34 14.02
CA THR A 427 5.48 -31.43 12.58
C THR A 427 6.79 -31.57 11.81
N PRO A 428 6.81 -32.20 10.61
CA PRO A 428 8.02 -32.35 9.81
C PRO A 428 8.57 -31.01 9.27
N THR A 429 7.75 -29.95 9.26
CA THR A 429 8.13 -28.61 8.81
C THR A 429 7.63 -27.55 9.76
N MET A 430 8.38 -26.44 9.93
CA MET A 430 7.94 -25.27 10.70
C MET A 430 7.15 -24.32 9.79
N PRO A 431 5.83 -24.18 10.00
CA PRO A 431 5.05 -23.12 9.36
C PRO A 431 5.35 -21.81 10.07
N ALA A 432 6.06 -20.90 9.41
CA ALA A 432 6.44 -19.60 9.97
C ALA A 432 5.96 -18.44 9.09
N ARG A 433 5.46 -17.39 9.74
CA ARG A 433 5.11 -16.10 9.12
C ARG A 433 6.29 -15.15 9.09
N GLU A 434 7.16 -15.28 10.08
CA GLU A 434 8.35 -14.45 10.25
C GLU A 434 9.43 -15.29 10.92
N SER A 435 10.71 -14.98 10.64
CA SER A 435 11.82 -15.64 11.31
C SER A 435 13.05 -14.73 11.37
N ALA A 436 13.87 -14.93 12.40
CA ALA A 436 15.17 -14.29 12.53
C ALA A 436 16.18 -15.29 13.10
N ILE A 437 17.46 -15.11 12.76
CA ILE A 437 18.56 -15.97 13.16
C ILE A 437 19.77 -15.13 13.57
N THR A 438 20.51 -15.61 14.56
CA THR A 438 21.80 -15.03 14.96
C THR A 438 22.83 -16.10 15.27
N GLY A 439 24.07 -15.86 14.91
CA GLY A 439 25.21 -16.66 15.36
C GLY A 439 25.64 -16.26 16.77
N MET A 440 26.11 -17.27 17.54
CA MET A 440 26.61 -17.08 18.90
C MET A 440 28.13 -17.27 18.97
N PRO A 441 28.81 -16.66 19.96
CA PRO A 441 30.24 -16.78 20.12
C PRO A 441 30.75 -18.21 20.31
N ASP A 442 29.89 -19.12 20.84
CA ASP A 442 30.21 -20.54 21.05
C ASP A 442 30.04 -21.39 19.79
N GLY A 443 29.67 -20.79 18.65
CA GLY A 443 29.43 -21.49 17.38
C GLY A 443 28.03 -22.07 17.24
N THR A 444 27.15 -21.92 18.21
CA THR A 444 25.73 -22.22 18.06
C THR A 444 25.02 -21.11 17.29
N SER A 445 23.80 -21.36 16.79
CA SER A 445 22.92 -20.29 16.33
C SER A 445 21.56 -20.36 17.02
N GLN A 446 20.97 -19.19 17.24
CA GLN A 446 19.66 -19.05 17.84
C GLN A 446 18.68 -18.61 16.75
N VAL A 447 17.54 -19.28 16.65
CA VAL A 447 16.46 -18.96 15.74
C VAL A 447 15.22 -18.59 16.54
N VAL A 448 14.57 -17.50 16.16
CA VAL A 448 13.23 -17.16 16.60
C VAL A 448 12.32 -17.12 15.39
N GLY A 449 11.08 -17.59 15.55
CA GLY A 449 10.09 -17.63 14.48
C GLY A 449 8.70 -17.34 15.01
N ILE A 450 7.86 -16.76 14.20
CA ILE A 450 6.44 -16.56 14.49
C ILE A 450 5.66 -17.64 13.74
N GLY A 451 5.00 -18.51 14.50
CA GLY A 451 4.21 -19.60 13.96
C GLY A 451 2.93 -19.13 13.26
N SER A 452 2.26 -20.05 12.60
CA SER A 452 0.93 -19.80 11.99
C SER A 452 -0.14 -19.35 12.99
N ASP A 453 0.07 -19.64 14.27
CA ASP A 453 -0.79 -19.25 15.40
C ASP A 453 -0.47 -17.85 15.97
N GLY A 454 0.54 -17.16 15.42
CA GLY A 454 1.01 -15.85 15.90
C GLY A 454 1.92 -15.91 17.12
N ASN A 455 2.21 -17.10 17.68
CA ASN A 455 3.12 -17.22 18.82
C ASN A 455 4.57 -17.15 18.37
N VAL A 456 5.43 -16.54 19.22
CA VAL A 456 6.87 -16.58 19.05
C VAL A 456 7.41 -17.93 19.55
N TYR A 457 8.26 -18.55 18.75
CA TYR A 457 8.97 -19.79 19.04
C TYR A 457 10.47 -19.58 18.92
N HIS A 458 11.23 -20.36 19.67
CA HIS A 458 12.69 -20.32 19.67
C HIS A 458 13.26 -21.73 19.58
N GLU A 459 14.36 -21.89 18.82
CA GLU A 459 15.20 -23.09 18.87
C GLU A 459 16.68 -22.73 18.72
N THR A 460 17.54 -23.69 19.07
CA THR A 460 19.00 -23.57 18.94
C THR A 460 19.52 -24.62 17.95
N ARG A 461 20.37 -24.16 17.00
CA ARG A 461 21.23 -25.04 16.22
C ARG A 461 22.54 -25.24 16.98
N LEU A 462 22.82 -26.48 17.35
CA LEU A 462 24.03 -26.85 18.06
C LEU A 462 25.25 -26.89 17.12
N THR A 463 26.47 -26.84 17.69
CA THR A 463 27.72 -26.86 16.92
C THR A 463 27.92 -28.13 16.10
N ASN A 464 27.28 -29.24 16.48
CA ASN A 464 27.25 -30.49 15.71
C ASN A 464 26.23 -30.51 14.56
N GLY A 465 25.53 -29.38 14.34
CA GLY A 465 24.53 -29.21 13.28
C GLY A 465 23.10 -29.68 13.63
N SER A 466 22.87 -30.29 14.80
CA SER A 466 21.54 -30.70 15.23
C SER A 466 20.73 -29.53 15.80
N TRP A 467 19.41 -29.69 15.81
CA TRP A 467 18.45 -28.69 16.28
C TRP A 467 17.76 -29.16 17.56
N THR A 468 17.49 -28.21 18.49
CA THR A 468 16.83 -28.53 19.77
C THR A 468 15.33 -28.69 19.65
N GLY A 469 14.76 -28.22 18.55
CA GLY A 469 13.33 -28.11 18.35
C GLY A 469 12.75 -26.81 18.91
N PHE A 470 11.71 -26.29 18.22
CA PHE A 470 11.03 -25.08 18.61
C PHE A 470 10.26 -25.21 19.92
N ALA A 471 10.37 -24.21 20.78
CA ALA A 471 9.60 -24.05 22.01
C ALA A 471 9.27 -22.55 22.23
N PRO A 472 8.12 -22.20 22.81
CA PRO A 472 7.77 -20.81 23.05
C PRO A 472 8.62 -20.21 24.17
N PRO A 473 9.23 -19.00 24.00
CA PRO A 473 9.74 -18.21 25.12
C PRO A 473 8.57 -17.62 25.92
N ALA A 474 8.85 -17.17 27.16
CA ALA A 474 7.83 -16.56 28.01
C ALA A 474 7.29 -15.25 27.38
N GLY A 475 5.96 -15.09 27.35
CA GLY A 475 5.29 -13.90 26.83
C GLY A 475 5.04 -12.83 27.90
N VAL A 476 4.56 -11.65 27.48
CA VAL A 476 4.18 -10.54 28.37
C VAL A 476 2.87 -10.90 29.09
N GLY A 477 2.97 -11.23 30.38
CA GLY A 477 1.80 -11.59 31.19
C GLY A 477 1.01 -12.81 30.72
N THR A 478 1.54 -13.58 29.77
CA THR A 478 0.97 -14.80 29.17
C THR A 478 2.06 -15.86 29.02
N PRO A 479 1.71 -17.15 28.85
CA PRO A 479 2.71 -18.19 28.57
C PRO A 479 3.48 -18.00 27.26
N THR A 480 2.94 -17.25 26.31
CA THR A 480 3.49 -17.05 24.97
C THR A 480 3.41 -15.58 24.54
N MET A 481 4.36 -15.12 23.72
CA MET A 481 4.29 -13.82 23.07
C MET A 481 3.54 -13.92 21.74
N GLN A 482 2.46 -13.14 21.62
CA GLN A 482 1.77 -12.92 20.34
C GLN A 482 2.43 -11.76 19.60
N ALA A 483 2.96 -12.02 18.40
CA ALA A 483 3.70 -11.02 17.63
C ALA A 483 3.46 -11.18 16.13
N PHE A 484 3.77 -10.13 15.37
CA PHE A 484 3.81 -10.19 13.90
C PHE A 484 5.20 -9.89 13.31
N LYS A 485 6.15 -9.40 14.13
CA LYS A 485 7.57 -9.21 13.77
C LYS A 485 8.48 -9.67 14.90
N VAL A 486 9.64 -10.22 14.53
CA VAL A 486 10.65 -10.66 15.48
C VAL A 486 12.05 -10.49 14.90
N ALA A 487 13.01 -10.11 15.72
CA ALA A 487 14.44 -10.02 15.41
C ALA A 487 15.27 -10.51 16.58
N ILE A 488 16.46 -11.06 16.33
CA ILE A 488 17.36 -11.57 17.36
C ILE A 488 18.81 -11.21 17.06
N ALA A 489 19.60 -10.90 18.10
CA ALA A 489 21.00 -10.60 18.03
C ALA A 489 21.78 -11.34 19.11
N GLY A 490 22.84 -12.06 18.72
CA GLY A 490 23.83 -12.65 19.63
C GLY A 490 24.75 -11.58 20.20
N MET A 491 25.07 -11.73 21.50
CA MET A 491 25.94 -10.80 22.21
C MET A 491 27.30 -11.45 22.49
N PRO A 492 28.40 -10.63 22.64
CA PRO A 492 29.71 -11.14 22.91
C PRO A 492 29.83 -11.96 24.21
N ASP A 493 28.95 -11.71 25.18
CA ASP A 493 28.90 -12.44 26.46
C ASP A 493 28.18 -13.78 26.36
N GLY A 494 27.66 -14.16 25.20
CA GLY A 494 26.92 -15.40 24.99
C GLY A 494 25.41 -15.30 25.32
N SER A 495 24.91 -14.11 25.69
CA SER A 495 23.47 -13.84 25.75
C SER A 495 22.91 -13.51 24.34
N ALA A 496 21.60 -13.46 24.20
CA ALA A 496 20.97 -12.97 22.98
C ALA A 496 19.86 -11.93 23.33
N GLN A 497 19.75 -10.92 22.50
CA GLN A 497 18.70 -9.89 22.61
C GLN A 497 17.63 -10.15 21.56
N VAL A 498 16.37 -10.15 21.96
CA VAL A 498 15.24 -10.31 21.05
C VAL A 498 14.39 -9.04 21.08
N ALA A 499 14.06 -8.54 19.91
CA ALA A 499 13.06 -7.49 19.72
C ALA A 499 11.87 -8.09 18.97
N ALA A 500 10.65 -7.74 19.38
CA ALA A 500 9.43 -8.20 18.74
C ALA A 500 8.42 -7.07 18.66
N ILE A 501 7.56 -7.10 17.64
CA ILE A 501 6.39 -6.23 17.58
C ILE A 501 5.17 -7.08 17.91
N GLY A 502 4.52 -6.75 19.02
CA GLY A 502 3.34 -7.44 19.50
C GLY A 502 2.12 -7.23 18.62
N SER A 503 1.09 -8.02 18.82
CA SER A 503 -0.20 -7.87 18.14
C SER A 503 -0.88 -6.50 18.39
N ASP A 504 -0.42 -5.77 19.41
CA ASP A 504 -0.85 -4.40 19.72
C ASP A 504 -0.03 -3.30 19.01
N GLY A 505 0.91 -3.69 18.15
CA GLY A 505 1.79 -2.77 17.42
C GLY A 505 2.97 -2.20 18.22
N ASN A 506 3.10 -2.52 19.52
CA ASN A 506 4.19 -2.05 20.35
C ASN A 506 5.46 -2.88 20.15
N VAL A 507 6.64 -2.20 20.22
CA VAL A 507 7.94 -2.88 20.23
C VAL A 507 8.24 -3.37 21.64
N TYR A 508 8.57 -4.64 21.75
CA TYR A 508 8.96 -5.32 22.97
C TYR A 508 10.39 -5.84 22.86
N HIS A 509 11.04 -5.97 23.98
CA HIS A 509 12.40 -6.51 24.08
C HIS A 509 12.49 -7.52 25.22
N GLU A 510 13.24 -8.60 25.00
CA GLU A 510 13.69 -9.50 26.08
C GLU A 510 15.13 -9.98 25.86
N THR A 511 15.74 -10.54 26.88
CA THR A 511 17.07 -11.13 26.83
C THR A 511 17.01 -12.63 27.10
N ARG A 512 17.61 -13.42 26.23
CA ARG A 512 18.00 -14.80 26.50
C ARG A 512 19.35 -14.77 27.22
N LEU A 513 19.37 -15.17 28.49
CA LEU A 513 20.58 -15.19 29.29
C LEU A 513 21.52 -16.34 28.87
N THR A 514 22.80 -16.27 29.28
CA THR A 514 23.83 -17.26 28.96
C THR A 514 23.50 -18.67 29.49
N ASN A 515 22.67 -18.76 30.55
CA ASN A 515 22.19 -20.03 31.09
C ASN A 515 20.96 -20.59 30.33
N GLY A 516 20.51 -19.92 29.27
CA GLY A 516 19.37 -20.31 28.45
C GLY A 516 18.00 -19.84 28.96
N SER A 517 17.91 -19.18 30.12
CA SER A 517 16.66 -18.61 30.62
C SER A 517 16.33 -17.29 29.95
N TRP A 518 15.06 -16.87 30.04
CA TRP A 518 14.53 -15.67 29.42
C TRP A 518 14.08 -14.65 30.50
N THR A 519 14.27 -13.34 30.20
CA THR A 519 13.87 -12.26 31.13
C THR A 519 12.39 -11.90 31.03
N GLY A 520 11.72 -12.33 29.97
CA GLY A 520 10.38 -11.91 29.60
C GLY A 520 10.37 -10.61 28.83
N PHE A 521 9.39 -10.47 27.92
CA PHE A 521 9.22 -9.28 27.10
C PHE A 521 8.77 -8.08 27.91
N ALA A 522 9.39 -6.92 27.65
CA ALA A 522 9.02 -5.62 28.19
C ALA A 522 8.93 -4.59 27.05
N PRO A 523 7.96 -3.64 27.08
CA PRO A 523 7.81 -2.66 26.01
C PRO A 523 8.97 -1.66 26.00
N LEU A 524 9.39 -1.24 24.80
CA LEU A 524 10.35 -0.16 24.60
C LEU A 524 9.64 1.19 24.49
N ALA A 525 10.25 2.23 25.08
CA ALA A 525 9.71 3.60 25.01
C ALA A 525 9.87 4.16 23.59
N GLY A 526 8.84 4.85 23.07
CA GLY A 526 8.88 5.53 21.78
C GLY A 526 9.36 6.98 21.88
N VAL A 527 9.30 7.68 20.76
CA VAL A 527 9.67 9.11 20.70
C VAL A 527 8.57 9.94 21.39
N GLY A 528 8.84 10.35 22.63
CA GLY A 528 7.89 11.12 23.45
C GLY A 528 6.65 10.33 23.93
N THR A 529 6.66 9.01 23.82
CA THR A 529 5.58 8.10 24.22
C THR A 529 6.11 7.00 25.15
N SER A 530 5.23 6.37 25.93
CA SER A 530 5.61 5.26 26.81
C SER A 530 5.96 3.97 26.09
N THR A 531 5.54 3.83 24.82
CA THR A 531 5.77 2.65 23.97
C THR A 531 6.12 3.08 22.56
N MET A 532 6.99 2.32 21.87
CA MET A 532 7.30 2.50 20.46
C MET A 532 6.31 1.73 19.63
N GLN A 533 5.52 2.45 18.82
CA GLN A 533 4.65 1.88 17.80
C GLN A 533 5.45 1.70 16.51
N ALA A 534 5.54 0.48 16.00
CA ALA A 534 6.31 0.16 14.81
C ALA A 534 5.66 -0.94 13.95
N ARG A 535 6.10 -1.02 12.69
CA ARG A 535 5.72 -2.04 11.71
C ARG A 535 6.86 -2.98 11.37
N GLU A 536 8.10 -2.54 11.59
CA GLU A 536 9.31 -3.30 11.32
C GLU A 536 10.32 -3.07 12.44
N VAL A 537 11.08 -4.11 12.80
CA VAL A 537 12.13 -4.02 13.80
C VAL A 537 13.30 -4.94 13.44
N ALA A 538 14.52 -4.47 13.65
CA ALA A 538 15.73 -5.28 13.56
C ALA A 538 16.70 -4.90 14.68
N ILE A 539 17.54 -5.85 15.11
CA ILE A 539 18.49 -5.68 16.21
C ILE A 539 19.84 -6.30 15.85
N ALA A 540 20.92 -5.66 16.28
CA ALA A 540 22.28 -6.15 16.12
C ALA A 540 23.07 -6.02 17.41
N GLY A 541 23.81 -7.08 17.81
CA GLY A 541 24.80 -7.05 18.87
C GLY A 541 26.08 -6.39 18.39
N MET A 542 26.73 -5.62 19.27
CA MET A 542 27.98 -4.93 18.98
C MET A 542 29.15 -5.55 19.76
N PRO A 543 30.39 -5.44 19.24
CA PRO A 543 31.58 -5.99 19.91
C PRO A 543 31.83 -5.44 21.32
N ASP A 544 31.34 -4.24 21.61
CA ASP A 544 31.47 -3.59 22.93
C ASP A 544 30.40 -4.07 23.95
N GLY A 545 29.52 -4.99 23.54
CA GLY A 545 28.44 -5.49 24.38
C GLY A 545 27.16 -4.61 24.38
N SER A 546 27.13 -3.52 23.61
CA SER A 546 25.90 -2.77 23.34
C SER A 546 25.07 -3.49 22.25
N ALA A 547 23.80 -3.09 22.09
CA ALA A 547 22.98 -3.53 20.95
C ALA A 547 22.36 -2.32 20.24
N GLN A 548 22.24 -2.42 18.92
CA GLN A 548 21.61 -1.40 18.09
C GLN A 548 20.26 -1.90 17.62
N VAL A 549 19.21 -1.12 17.80
CA VAL A 549 17.86 -1.40 17.31
C VAL A 549 17.49 -0.38 16.27
N VAL A 550 17.00 -0.86 15.13
CA VAL A 550 16.34 -0.02 14.13
C VAL A 550 14.88 -0.47 13.99
N ALA A 551 13.99 0.48 13.88
CA ALA A 551 12.56 0.22 13.73
C ALA A 551 11.97 1.14 12.66
N ILE A 552 10.93 0.69 11.97
CA ILE A 552 10.10 1.55 11.13
C ILE A 552 8.83 1.85 11.92
N GLY A 553 8.67 3.10 12.30
CA GLY A 553 7.51 3.56 13.04
C GLY A 553 6.21 3.41 12.26
N SER A 554 5.08 3.54 12.94
CA SER A 554 3.76 3.59 12.30
C SER A 554 3.64 4.70 11.26
N ASP A 555 4.49 5.74 11.36
CA ASP A 555 4.62 6.85 10.41
C ASP A 555 5.50 6.55 9.18
N GLY A 556 6.05 5.34 9.07
CA GLY A 556 6.95 4.93 7.99
C GLY A 556 8.39 5.41 8.09
N ASN A 557 8.74 6.20 9.12
CA ASN A 557 10.10 6.67 9.34
C ASN A 557 10.98 5.58 9.97
N VAL A 558 12.25 5.55 9.58
CA VAL A 558 13.25 4.69 10.20
C VAL A 558 13.80 5.38 11.45
N TYR A 559 13.70 4.69 12.58
CA TYR A 559 14.19 5.10 13.87
C TYR A 559 15.31 4.19 14.34
N HIS A 560 16.18 4.73 15.17
CA HIS A 560 17.29 3.99 15.77
C HIS A 560 17.42 4.32 17.26
N GLU A 561 17.75 3.30 18.07
CA GLU A 561 18.20 3.48 19.43
C GLU A 561 19.31 2.48 19.79
N THR A 562 20.02 2.75 20.88
CA THR A 562 21.09 1.89 21.41
C THR A 562 20.72 1.38 22.79
N ARG A 563 20.81 0.06 22.98
CA ARG A 563 20.88 -0.57 24.29
C ARG A 563 22.33 -0.51 24.77
N LEU A 564 22.59 0.24 25.81
CA LEU A 564 23.93 0.38 26.37
C LEU A 564 24.35 -0.89 27.14
N THR A 565 25.65 -1.05 27.38
CA THR A 565 26.22 -2.21 28.10
C THR A 565 25.70 -2.39 29.52
N ASN A 566 25.22 -1.30 30.15
CA ASN A 566 24.57 -1.34 31.46
C ASN A 566 23.07 -1.72 31.40
N GLY A 567 22.56 -2.01 30.21
CA GLY A 567 21.15 -2.40 29.99
C GLY A 567 20.18 -1.24 29.79
N SER A 568 20.59 0.03 29.93
CA SER A 568 19.73 1.17 29.66
C SER A 568 19.60 1.47 28.16
N TRP A 569 18.57 2.21 27.77
CA TRP A 569 18.25 2.59 26.42
C TRP A 569 18.45 4.08 26.17
N THR A 570 18.90 4.45 24.96
CA THR A 570 19.12 5.87 24.59
C THR A 570 17.81 6.57 24.17
N GLY A 571 16.79 5.83 23.87
CA GLY A 571 15.57 6.29 23.22
C GLY A 571 15.70 6.37 21.69
N PHE A 572 14.58 6.14 21.00
CA PHE A 572 14.50 6.18 19.54
C PHE A 572 14.70 7.61 19.01
N ALA A 573 15.48 7.72 17.94
CA ALA A 573 15.68 8.95 17.17
C ALA A 573 15.55 8.63 15.68
N PRO A 574 14.95 9.52 14.85
CA PRO A 574 14.80 9.28 13.41
C PRO A 574 16.14 9.31 12.67
N LEU A 575 16.31 8.47 11.66
CA LEU A 575 17.46 8.48 10.77
C LEU A 575 17.18 9.35 9.53
N ALA A 576 18.18 10.15 9.13
CA ALA A 576 18.11 10.93 7.91
C ALA A 576 18.06 10.04 6.66
N GLY A 577 17.20 10.40 5.71
CA GLY A 577 17.09 9.73 4.41
C GLY A 577 18.01 10.33 3.34
N VAL A 578 17.83 9.91 2.10
CA VAL A 578 18.58 10.45 0.95
C VAL A 578 18.03 11.83 0.60
N GLY A 579 18.71 12.88 1.05
CA GLY A 579 18.28 14.26 0.84
C GLY A 579 17.03 14.68 1.62
N THR A 580 16.62 13.89 2.61
CA THR A 580 15.45 14.13 3.46
C THR A 580 15.84 14.07 4.94
N PRO A 581 15.12 14.79 5.85
CA PRO A 581 15.42 14.75 7.27
C PRO A 581 15.17 13.38 7.91
N THR A 582 14.34 12.52 7.29
CA THR A 582 14.03 11.17 7.76
C THR A 582 14.05 10.17 6.61
N MET A 583 14.47 8.92 6.88
CA MET A 583 14.39 7.81 5.93
C MET A 583 13.00 7.20 5.99
N GLN A 584 12.30 7.22 4.86
CA GLN A 584 11.04 6.51 4.66
C GLN A 584 11.31 5.12 4.09
N ALA A 585 10.85 4.09 4.79
CA ALA A 585 11.06 2.70 4.38
C ALA A 585 9.88 1.81 4.81
N PHE A 586 9.81 0.61 4.22
CA PHE A 586 8.88 -0.44 4.66
C PHE A 586 9.58 -1.72 5.12
N LYS A 587 10.92 -1.81 4.93
CA LYS A 587 11.77 -2.88 5.46
C LYS A 587 13.09 -2.31 5.95
N VAL A 588 13.63 -2.90 7.03
CA VAL A 588 14.95 -2.54 7.57
C VAL A 588 15.62 -3.74 8.20
N ALA A 589 16.94 -3.83 8.04
CA ALA A 589 17.79 -4.80 8.74
C ALA A 589 19.11 -4.13 9.16
N ILE A 590 19.72 -4.65 10.21
CA ILE A 590 20.98 -4.11 10.77
C ILE A 590 21.92 -5.24 11.17
N ALA A 591 23.22 -5.04 10.97
CA ALA A 591 24.28 -5.95 11.41
C ALA A 591 25.43 -5.19 12.08
N GLY A 592 25.88 -5.69 13.23
CA GLY A 592 27.11 -5.21 13.90
C GLY A 592 28.34 -5.71 13.17
N MET A 593 29.37 -4.87 13.15
CA MET A 593 30.66 -5.17 12.50
C MET A 593 31.78 -5.29 13.53
N PRO A 594 32.86 -6.09 13.25
CA PRO A 594 33.98 -6.27 14.17
C PRO A 594 34.71 -4.98 14.53
N ASP A 595 34.68 -3.95 13.68
CA ASP A 595 35.27 -2.64 13.89
C ASP A 595 34.46 -1.69 14.78
N GLY A 596 33.33 -2.17 15.31
CA GLY A 596 32.40 -1.37 16.12
C GLY A 596 31.43 -0.49 15.30
N SER A 597 31.48 -0.53 13.97
CA SER A 597 30.46 0.04 13.10
C SER A 597 29.22 -0.88 13.01
N ALA A 598 28.11 -0.37 12.49
CA ALA A 598 26.97 -1.20 12.10
C ALA A 598 26.53 -0.87 10.66
N GLN A 599 26.13 -1.89 9.93
CA GLN A 599 25.62 -1.77 8.58
C GLN A 599 24.09 -1.85 8.63
N VAL A 600 23.41 -0.89 8.02
CA VAL A 600 21.93 -0.87 7.90
C VAL A 600 21.54 -0.97 6.44
N VAL A 601 20.63 -1.86 6.14
CA VAL A 601 19.96 -1.90 4.84
C VAL A 601 18.48 -1.62 5.04
N ALA A 602 17.87 -0.89 4.10
CA ALA A 602 16.47 -0.56 4.14
C ALA A 602 15.89 -0.63 2.73
N ILE A 603 14.62 -1.03 2.62
CA ILE A 603 13.87 -0.89 1.37
C ILE A 603 13.02 0.37 1.52
N GLY A 604 13.36 1.38 0.71
CA GLY A 604 12.66 2.65 0.71
C GLY A 604 11.22 2.54 0.19
N SER A 605 10.42 3.57 0.44
CA SER A 605 9.06 3.66 -0.08
C SER A 605 8.96 3.56 -1.61
N ASP A 606 10.09 3.74 -2.33
CA ASP A 606 10.23 3.57 -3.77
C ASP A 606 10.58 2.12 -4.20
N GLY A 607 10.68 1.18 -3.27
CA GLY A 607 11.04 -0.22 -3.51
C GLY A 607 12.53 -0.46 -3.72
N ASN A 608 13.38 0.58 -3.71
CA ASN A 608 14.83 0.43 -3.86
C ASN A 608 15.48 0.02 -2.53
N VAL A 609 16.54 -0.80 -2.63
CA VAL A 609 17.36 -1.15 -1.47
C VAL A 609 18.42 -0.06 -1.24
N TYR A 610 18.45 0.46 -0.02
CA TYR A 610 19.39 1.45 0.45
C TYR A 610 20.30 0.87 1.53
N HIS A 611 21.53 1.38 1.59
CA HIS A 611 22.52 1.01 2.59
C HIS A 611 23.02 2.25 3.34
N ASN A 612 23.21 2.13 4.65
CA ASN A 612 23.81 3.14 5.52
C ASN A 612 24.80 2.50 6.50
N ILE A 613 25.71 3.29 7.01
CA ILE A 613 26.69 2.86 8.00
C ILE A 613 26.56 3.74 9.25
N ARG A 614 26.34 3.10 10.40
CA ARG A 614 26.61 3.70 11.70
C ARG A 614 28.09 3.51 12.00
N LEU A 615 28.83 4.59 12.06
CA LEU A 615 30.27 4.58 12.34
C LEU A 615 30.51 4.21 13.82
N ALA A 616 31.71 3.71 14.14
CA ALA A 616 32.09 3.39 15.51
C ALA A 616 32.05 4.59 16.48
N ASN A 617 32.13 5.82 15.95
CA ASN A 617 31.97 7.07 16.71
C ASN A 617 30.48 7.50 16.87
N ALA A 618 29.54 6.63 16.59
CA ALA A 618 28.09 6.84 16.61
C ALA A 618 27.54 7.79 15.53
N GLY A 619 28.36 8.31 14.60
CA GLY A 619 27.90 9.08 13.43
C GLY A 619 27.29 8.18 12.36
N TRP A 620 26.56 8.78 11.41
CA TRP A 620 25.92 8.11 10.28
C TRP A 620 26.53 8.59 8.96
N ALA A 621 26.83 7.65 8.03
CA ALA A 621 27.37 7.99 6.72
C ALA A 621 26.29 8.51 5.75
N GLY A 622 25.02 8.19 6.00
CA GLY A 622 23.87 8.48 5.14
C GLY A 622 23.49 7.32 4.24
N PHE A 623 22.21 7.23 3.90
CA PHE A 623 21.70 6.20 2.99
C PHE A 623 22.13 6.44 1.55
N ALA A 624 22.55 5.38 0.86
CA ALA A 624 22.83 5.35 -0.57
C ALA A 624 22.20 4.11 -1.20
N PRO A 625 21.66 4.20 -2.45
CA PRO A 625 21.05 3.05 -3.11
C PRO A 625 22.08 1.97 -3.45
N LEU A 626 21.66 0.70 -3.39
CA LEU A 626 22.43 -0.45 -3.88
C LEU A 626 22.02 -0.79 -5.31
N ASP A 627 23.03 -1.12 -6.16
CA ASP A 627 22.76 -1.59 -7.52
C ASP A 627 22.02 -2.92 -7.50
N GLY A 628 21.09 -3.09 -8.45
CA GLY A 628 20.30 -4.30 -8.62
C GLY A 628 20.90 -5.32 -9.59
N VAL A 629 20.19 -6.39 -9.83
CA VAL A 629 20.57 -7.42 -10.83
C VAL A 629 20.32 -6.88 -12.23
N GLY A 630 21.41 -6.55 -12.94
CA GLY A 630 21.33 -5.97 -14.29
C GLY A 630 20.66 -4.59 -14.40
N THR A 631 20.43 -3.92 -13.27
CA THR A 631 19.80 -2.60 -13.17
C THR A 631 20.62 -1.68 -12.27
N SER A 632 20.36 -0.36 -12.35
CA SER A 632 21.05 0.63 -11.51
C SER A 632 20.67 0.59 -10.03
N ASN A 633 19.51 -0.02 -9.69
CA ASN A 633 19.03 -0.15 -8.32
C ASN A 633 18.43 -1.54 -8.10
N MET A 634 18.60 -2.10 -6.89
CA MET A 634 17.90 -3.32 -6.49
C MET A 634 16.45 -2.97 -6.11
N GLN A 635 15.50 -3.54 -6.84
CA GLN A 635 14.07 -3.53 -6.46
C GLN A 635 13.79 -4.79 -5.64
N ALA A 636 13.34 -4.61 -4.41
CA ALA A 636 13.09 -5.71 -3.49
C ALA A 636 11.88 -5.43 -2.57
N PHE A 637 11.34 -6.47 -1.94
CA PHE A 637 10.33 -6.36 -0.92
C PHE A 637 10.74 -6.99 0.42
N GLU A 638 11.90 -7.67 0.46
CA GLU A 638 12.48 -8.21 1.70
C GLU A 638 14.02 -8.06 1.66
N VAL A 639 14.62 -7.81 2.82
CA VAL A 639 16.08 -7.65 2.93
C VAL A 639 16.58 -8.04 4.32
N ALA A 640 17.74 -8.70 4.36
CA ALA A 640 18.47 -9.05 5.57
C ALA A 640 19.98 -8.79 5.38
N ILE A 641 20.70 -8.56 6.48
CA ILE A 641 22.16 -8.34 6.46
C ILE A 641 22.84 -9.01 7.64
N ALA A 642 24.03 -9.56 7.43
CA ALA A 642 24.92 -10.08 8.46
C ALA A 642 26.33 -9.54 8.31
N GLY A 643 26.95 -9.11 9.43
CA GLY A 643 28.36 -8.71 9.50
C GLY A 643 29.26 -9.91 9.83
N LEU A 644 30.27 -10.17 9.01
CA LEU A 644 31.15 -11.31 9.17
C LEU A 644 32.42 -10.95 9.98
N PRO A 645 33.03 -11.95 10.66
CA PRO A 645 34.25 -11.72 11.47
C PRO A 645 35.45 -11.14 10.71
N ASN A 646 35.51 -11.36 9.40
CA ASN A 646 36.56 -10.83 8.52
C ASN A 646 36.35 -9.38 8.05
N GLY A 647 35.35 -8.69 8.59
CA GLY A 647 35.02 -7.30 8.23
C GLY A 647 34.20 -7.14 6.96
N THR A 648 33.76 -8.23 6.31
CA THR A 648 32.81 -8.20 5.21
C THR A 648 31.38 -8.22 5.74
N SER A 649 30.37 -7.89 4.91
CA SER A 649 28.96 -8.12 5.25
C SER A 649 28.22 -8.76 4.07
N GLN A 650 27.27 -9.65 4.38
CA GLN A 650 26.42 -10.29 3.41
C GLN A 650 25.01 -9.72 3.47
N VAL A 651 24.49 -9.29 2.34
CA VAL A 651 23.08 -8.88 2.15
C VAL A 651 22.35 -9.98 1.40
N VAL A 652 21.21 -10.36 1.90
CA VAL A 652 20.23 -11.21 1.20
C VAL A 652 18.97 -10.40 0.97
N ALA A 653 18.45 -10.43 -0.24
CA ALA A 653 17.23 -9.68 -0.61
C ALA A 653 16.30 -10.59 -1.42
N ILE A 654 14.99 -10.37 -1.30
CA ILE A 654 14.00 -10.96 -2.20
C ILE A 654 13.61 -9.89 -3.20
N GLY A 655 13.89 -10.14 -4.48
CA GLY A 655 13.58 -9.23 -5.56
C GLY A 655 12.08 -9.12 -5.83
N SER A 656 11.70 -8.13 -6.64
CA SER A 656 10.31 -7.96 -7.08
C SER A 656 9.77 -9.14 -7.90
N ASP A 657 10.64 -10.06 -8.32
CA ASP A 657 10.34 -11.33 -8.98
C ASP A 657 10.16 -12.51 -8.00
N HIS A 658 10.12 -12.24 -6.69
CA HIS A 658 10.04 -13.23 -5.61
C HIS A 658 11.21 -14.21 -5.53
N GLN A 659 12.36 -13.91 -6.16
CA GLN A 659 13.56 -14.74 -6.06
C GLN A 659 14.51 -14.18 -5.00
N ALA A 660 15.20 -15.09 -4.29
CA ALA A 660 16.22 -14.73 -3.32
C ALA A 660 17.56 -14.42 -4.03
N TYR A 661 18.17 -13.31 -3.65
CA TYR A 661 19.46 -12.84 -4.15
C TYR A 661 20.40 -12.57 -3.01
N SER A 662 21.71 -12.78 -3.22
CA SER A 662 22.74 -12.48 -2.24
C SER A 662 23.87 -11.66 -2.86
N ARG A 663 24.47 -10.73 -2.09
CA ARG A 663 25.68 -10.01 -2.41
C ARG A 663 26.54 -9.80 -1.17
N VAL A 664 27.81 -9.52 -1.36
CA VAL A 664 28.77 -9.28 -0.26
C VAL A 664 29.38 -7.89 -0.40
N ARG A 665 29.40 -7.15 0.72
CA ARG A 665 30.24 -5.97 0.90
C ARG A 665 31.60 -6.42 1.38
N LEU A 666 32.63 -6.14 0.59
CA LEU A 666 34.00 -6.48 0.88
C LEU A 666 34.59 -5.58 1.98
N ALA A 667 35.67 -6.00 2.59
CA ALA A 667 36.35 -5.22 3.64
C ALA A 667 36.93 -3.87 3.15
N ASP A 668 37.17 -3.74 1.85
CA ASP A 668 37.56 -2.49 1.19
C ASP A 668 36.36 -1.55 0.84
N ALA A 669 35.21 -1.86 1.34
CA ALA A 669 33.93 -1.17 1.12
C ALA A 669 33.32 -1.36 -0.29
N ASN A 670 33.95 -2.09 -1.20
CA ASN A 670 33.34 -2.43 -2.49
C ASN A 670 32.28 -3.51 -2.34
N TRP A 671 31.38 -3.59 -3.34
CA TRP A 671 30.29 -4.55 -3.37
C TRP A 671 30.48 -5.55 -4.52
N THR A 672 30.22 -6.83 -4.27
CA THR A 672 29.99 -7.79 -5.36
C THR A 672 28.66 -7.50 -6.05
N ALA A 673 28.38 -8.08 -7.21
CA ALA A 673 27.03 -8.04 -7.78
C ALA A 673 26.07 -8.94 -6.99
N PHE A 674 24.76 -8.64 -7.02
CA PHE A 674 23.75 -9.58 -6.58
C PHE A 674 23.76 -10.84 -7.46
N GLN A 675 23.69 -12.01 -6.81
CA GLN A 675 23.60 -13.32 -7.44
C GLN A 675 22.35 -14.02 -6.95
N ALA A 676 21.62 -14.68 -7.85
CA ALA A 676 20.50 -15.52 -7.46
C ALA A 676 20.95 -16.67 -6.57
N MET A 677 20.21 -16.96 -5.53
CA MET A 677 20.46 -18.11 -4.65
C MET A 677 19.80 -19.36 -5.26
N ALA A 678 20.54 -20.47 -5.23
CA ALA A 678 20.02 -21.75 -5.73
C ALA A 678 18.89 -22.24 -4.83
N GLY A 679 17.85 -22.80 -5.46
CA GLY A 679 16.71 -23.34 -4.77
C GLY A 679 16.94 -24.74 -4.19
N HIS A 680 15.91 -25.23 -3.50
CA HIS A 680 15.82 -26.62 -3.06
C HIS A 680 15.88 -27.56 -4.27
N ASP A 681 16.51 -28.73 -4.10
CA ASP A 681 16.65 -29.75 -5.13
C ASP A 681 17.39 -29.30 -6.42
N GLY A 682 18.28 -28.30 -6.31
CA GLY A 682 19.12 -27.86 -7.42
C GLY A 682 18.42 -26.92 -8.42
N ALA A 683 17.29 -26.35 -8.06
CA ALA A 683 16.67 -25.26 -8.83
C ALA A 683 17.63 -24.07 -8.93
N ALA A 684 17.65 -23.39 -10.07
CA ALA A 684 18.55 -22.26 -10.31
C ALA A 684 18.27 -21.03 -9.43
N THR A 685 17.07 -20.94 -8.87
CA THR A 685 16.60 -19.82 -8.03
C THR A 685 15.76 -20.37 -6.88
N PHE A 686 15.66 -19.61 -5.78
CA PHE A 686 14.82 -19.95 -4.64
C PHE A 686 13.69 -18.92 -4.47
N PRO A 687 12.43 -19.29 -4.72
CA PRO A 687 11.29 -18.40 -4.46
C PRO A 687 11.03 -18.30 -2.96
N ALA A 688 11.01 -17.07 -2.45
CA ALA A 688 10.83 -16.81 -1.02
C ALA A 688 9.94 -15.60 -0.75
N GLN A 689 9.33 -15.58 0.45
CA GLN A 689 8.59 -14.45 0.99
C GLN A 689 9.36 -13.68 2.05
N ARG A 690 10.17 -14.38 2.86
CA ARG A 690 10.95 -13.81 3.96
C ARG A 690 12.35 -14.37 3.93
N VAL A 691 13.33 -13.56 4.36
CA VAL A 691 14.71 -13.99 4.55
C VAL A 691 15.26 -13.42 5.85
N ALA A 692 16.13 -14.19 6.49
CA ALA A 692 17.01 -13.74 7.56
C ALA A 692 18.40 -14.34 7.36
N VAL A 693 19.45 -13.63 7.79
CA VAL A 693 20.83 -14.08 7.65
C VAL A 693 21.63 -13.81 8.92
N ALA A 694 22.46 -14.76 9.30
CA ALA A 694 23.38 -14.65 10.44
C ALA A 694 24.81 -15.01 10.02
N ALA A 695 25.78 -14.27 10.52
CA ALA A 695 27.19 -14.63 10.43
C ALA A 695 27.57 -15.53 11.62
N MET A 696 28.46 -16.48 11.33
CA MET A 696 29.02 -17.40 12.33
C MET A 696 30.48 -17.07 12.63
N PRO A 697 30.98 -17.43 13.82
CA PRO A 697 32.39 -17.18 14.21
C PRO A 697 33.43 -17.80 13.28
N ASP A 698 33.08 -18.87 12.58
CA ASP A 698 33.95 -19.55 11.60
C ASP A 698 33.99 -18.86 10.22
N GLY A 699 33.25 -17.74 10.06
CA GLY A 699 33.16 -17.00 8.80
C GLY A 699 32.10 -17.55 7.82
N SER A 700 31.38 -18.59 8.19
CA SER A 700 30.18 -19.02 7.45
C SER A 700 29.00 -18.11 7.73
N THR A 701 27.94 -18.21 6.88
CA THR A 701 26.65 -17.57 7.15
C THR A 701 25.55 -18.59 7.08
N GLN A 702 24.52 -18.39 7.89
CA GLN A 702 23.30 -19.18 7.87
C GLN A 702 22.15 -18.31 7.40
N VAL A 703 21.35 -18.81 6.47
CA VAL A 703 20.20 -18.13 5.88
C VAL A 703 18.94 -18.89 6.22
N LEU A 704 17.94 -18.19 6.71
CA LEU A 704 16.57 -18.68 6.78
C LEU A 704 15.75 -18.05 5.66
N ALA A 705 14.86 -18.84 5.09
CA ALA A 705 13.88 -18.32 4.12
C ALA A 705 12.54 -19.03 4.30
N THR A 706 11.44 -18.30 4.12
CA THR A 706 10.10 -18.88 4.06
C THR A 706 9.62 -18.89 2.62
N THR A 707 9.07 -20.02 2.17
CA THR A 707 8.43 -20.11 0.84
C THR A 707 7.01 -19.59 0.86
N LEU A 708 6.44 -19.41 -0.34
CA LEU A 708 5.01 -19.16 -0.55
C LEU A 708 4.16 -20.35 -0.14
#